data_1a40df68f1c9f34c184fd2ee89cadaa3
#
_entry.id   1a40df68f1c9f34c184fd2ee89cadaa3
#
_cell.length_a   1.000
_cell.length_b   1.000
_cell.length_c   1.000
_cell.angle_alpha   90.00
_cell.angle_beta   90.00
_cell.angle_gamma   90.00
#
_symmetry.space_group_name_H-M   'P 1'
#
loop_
_entity.id
_entity.type
_entity.pdbx_description
1 polymer ?
#
loop_
_entity_poly.entity_id
_entity_poly.type
_entity_poly.pdbx_seq_one_letter_code
_entity_poly.pdbx_strand_id
1 'polypeptide(L)'
;MLLTALAAAALLQDSALIYDGRAKRVHVEVPRLDSTVVVDGNLSEPVWRRAARLTGFSQYQPVDGRPADEPTEVLVWYSPDAIYFGVRAREIHGNVVRATHANRDNIDSEDQIQILLDTDNSRQIAFLFGVNPYGVQQDGTRSAQFGGGAGGPSASGGGFRTINPLEGSVDLNPDYFFESKGRLIDGGYEVEIRIPFKSLRYQGASVQSWGLHILRRVQHTGFQDTWAPAVRANANFLAQSGSLEGLHDLRRGLVLEATPTATARADRSPTIGNGRDYRQRGELGGDARWGIRQNLTLNGTINPDFSQVEADVGQVVLNERFALFYPEKRPFFLDGLELFDSPNQLIYTRRIVAPTGGVKLTGKLGGLNIASIVASDDRQNSWTGAHSPLFGVSRLRYDFGSSNTLGGVLTTREDGSDYSRVGAADFRFYHSKLYFAQFQAAQSWTDSVGRRANGSLLQGDWDRTGRAWGFHYTLRSLDPDFRAASGFVNRTGIIEARAFNRISFYGARGALVQTYGAFLQENRFWDNRGAGHRLIESTEGITPTATLRGGWQLGGAVTHSFFAFDPSAYSAYTIQRSTGSTVDTASFAVPGPETDEWGGSFRLTTPTYRFFTGAVSLTKSQVPIFREASQGNSSRVDATLDIRPTTAVRSSLQFSRLTIGRKSDGSRFSSETIPRLKVEYQISPPIFLRLVGQYAARSRSPLRDRDGNPILVNSVLDTGDTANEFSTDWLFSYRPVPGTLVYLGYGSTLEEPREFKFQDLRRTRDGFFGKISYLFRL
;
A
#
# COMPACT_ATOMS: atom_id res chain seq x y z
N MET A 1 5.36 -33.58 -57.42
CA MET A 1 6.09 -32.46 -56.74
C MET A 1 5.22 -31.33 -56.21
N LEU A 2 4.13 -30.93 -56.84
CA LEU A 2 3.25 -29.85 -56.31
C LEU A 2 2.41 -30.27 -55.08
N LEU A 3 1.97 -31.51 -55.01
CA LEU A 3 1.19 -32.03 -53.87
C LEU A 3 2.03 -32.23 -52.58
N THR A 4 3.31 -32.54 -52.74
CA THR A 4 4.26 -32.62 -51.57
C THR A 4 4.67 -31.25 -51.04
N ALA A 5 4.71 -30.23 -51.90
CA ALA A 5 4.97 -28.85 -51.46
C ALA A 5 3.76 -28.22 -50.74
N LEU A 6 2.52 -28.55 -51.14
CA LEU A 6 1.31 -28.11 -50.42
C LEU A 6 1.14 -28.81 -49.07
N ALA A 7 1.51 -30.10 -48.96
CA ALA A 7 1.49 -30.79 -47.66
C ALA A 7 2.57 -30.30 -46.70
N ALA A 8 3.76 -29.92 -47.22
CA ALA A 8 4.81 -29.26 -46.42
C ALA A 8 4.44 -27.85 -45.97
N ALA A 9 3.74 -27.07 -46.80
CA ALA A 9 3.22 -25.76 -46.45
C ALA A 9 2.08 -25.81 -45.40
N ALA A 10 1.23 -26.87 -45.47
CA ALA A 10 0.18 -27.08 -44.47
C ALA A 10 0.75 -27.57 -43.13
N LEU A 11 1.88 -28.28 -43.14
CA LEU A 11 2.59 -28.68 -41.90
C LEU A 11 3.40 -27.56 -41.27
N LEU A 12 3.74 -26.50 -42.01
CA LEU A 12 4.41 -25.31 -41.51
C LEU A 12 3.45 -24.27 -40.89
N GLN A 13 2.14 -24.39 -41.08
CA GLN A 13 1.13 -23.50 -40.51
C GLN A 13 0.68 -23.91 -39.09
N ASP A 14 1.09 -25.03 -38.56
CA ASP A 14 0.67 -25.53 -37.24
C ASP A 14 1.79 -25.53 -36.18
N SER A 15 2.94 -24.95 -36.48
CA SER A 15 3.94 -24.70 -35.45
C SER A 15 3.53 -23.50 -34.61
N ALA A 16 2.82 -23.77 -33.50
CA ALA A 16 2.52 -22.76 -32.50
C ALA A 16 3.78 -21.90 -32.24
N LEU A 17 3.67 -20.58 -32.40
CA LEU A 17 4.77 -19.65 -32.14
C LEU A 17 5.16 -19.76 -30.67
N ILE A 18 6.28 -20.44 -30.38
CA ILE A 18 6.76 -20.68 -29.02
C ILE A 18 7.76 -19.60 -28.65
N TYR A 19 7.47 -18.89 -27.58
CA TYR A 19 8.27 -17.82 -27.02
C TYR A 19 8.87 -18.28 -25.69
N ASP A 20 10.14 -18.68 -25.74
CA ASP A 20 10.87 -19.17 -24.56
C ASP A 20 11.59 -18.01 -23.87
N GLY A 21 11.14 -17.65 -22.66
CA GLY A 21 11.71 -16.55 -21.87
C GLY A 21 13.19 -16.75 -21.57
N ARG A 22 13.62 -17.96 -21.21
CA ARG A 22 15.04 -18.26 -20.91
C ARG A 22 15.92 -18.17 -22.15
N ALA A 23 15.37 -18.46 -23.31
CA ALA A 23 16.06 -18.25 -24.59
C ALA A 23 16.00 -16.77 -25.04
N LYS A 24 15.48 -15.86 -24.20
CA LYS A 24 15.27 -14.41 -24.47
C LYS A 24 14.37 -14.14 -25.67
N ARG A 25 13.49 -15.07 -26.03
CA ARG A 25 12.43 -14.84 -27.02
C ARG A 25 11.22 -14.24 -26.29
N VAL A 26 11.28 -12.94 -26.01
CA VAL A 26 10.32 -12.22 -25.19
C VAL A 26 9.53 -11.14 -25.96
N HIS A 27 9.67 -11.11 -27.28
CA HIS A 27 8.87 -10.27 -28.19
C HIS A 27 7.83 -11.16 -28.86
N VAL A 28 6.58 -11.02 -28.48
CA VAL A 28 5.48 -11.91 -28.84
C VAL A 28 4.63 -11.27 -29.92
N GLU A 29 4.63 -11.82 -31.12
CA GLU A 29 3.61 -11.52 -32.11
C GLU A 29 2.31 -12.22 -31.70
N VAL A 30 1.34 -11.41 -31.26
CA VAL A 30 0.08 -11.96 -30.72
C VAL A 30 -0.89 -12.25 -31.87
N PRO A 31 -1.36 -13.49 -32.05
CA PRO A 31 -2.32 -13.80 -33.08
C PRO A 31 -3.67 -13.13 -32.81
N ARG A 32 -4.19 -12.45 -33.82
CA ARG A 32 -5.58 -12.00 -33.84
C ARG A 32 -6.49 -13.13 -34.28
N LEU A 33 -7.42 -13.47 -33.43
CA LEU A 33 -8.38 -14.54 -33.72
C LEU A 33 -9.80 -13.99 -33.50
N ASP A 34 -10.58 -13.91 -34.59
CA ASP A 34 -11.98 -13.50 -34.51
C ASP A 34 -12.84 -14.63 -33.96
N SER A 35 -12.65 -14.93 -32.70
CA SER A 35 -13.33 -16.00 -31.96
C SER A 35 -13.78 -15.48 -30.61
N THR A 36 -14.75 -16.16 -30.01
CA THR A 36 -15.20 -15.94 -28.64
C THR A 36 -15.04 -17.26 -27.88
N VAL A 37 -14.63 -17.14 -26.64
CA VAL A 37 -14.59 -18.28 -25.68
C VAL A 37 -15.46 -17.95 -24.48
N VAL A 38 -15.99 -18.96 -23.86
CA VAL A 38 -16.66 -18.85 -22.57
C VAL A 38 -15.58 -19.04 -21.51
N VAL A 39 -15.35 -18.05 -20.68
CA VAL A 39 -14.36 -18.11 -19.61
C VAL A 39 -14.86 -19.09 -18.54
N ASP A 40 -14.54 -20.37 -18.69
CA ASP A 40 -14.94 -21.46 -17.78
C ASP A 40 -13.75 -22.12 -17.05
N GLY A 41 -12.52 -21.73 -17.41
CA GLY A 41 -11.27 -22.27 -16.86
C GLY A 41 -10.78 -23.52 -17.57
N ASN A 42 -11.33 -23.86 -18.74
CA ASN A 42 -10.97 -25.02 -19.53
C ASN A 42 -10.29 -24.59 -20.85
N LEU A 43 -9.04 -24.94 -21.02
CA LEU A 43 -8.25 -24.60 -22.22
C LEU A 43 -8.34 -25.64 -23.33
N SER A 44 -9.47 -26.33 -23.47
CA SER A 44 -9.67 -27.39 -24.50
C SER A 44 -10.20 -26.86 -25.82
N GLU A 45 -10.73 -25.62 -25.86
CA GLU A 45 -11.28 -25.05 -27.07
C GLU A 45 -10.23 -24.92 -28.18
N PRO A 46 -10.63 -25.12 -29.45
CA PRO A 46 -9.69 -25.12 -30.59
C PRO A 46 -8.89 -23.83 -30.75
N VAL A 47 -9.43 -22.67 -30.29
CA VAL A 47 -8.77 -21.37 -30.38
C VAL A 47 -7.44 -21.34 -29.62
N TRP A 48 -7.35 -22.02 -28.48
CA TRP A 48 -6.14 -22.10 -27.67
C TRP A 48 -4.97 -22.79 -28.37
N ARG A 49 -5.23 -23.67 -29.34
CA ARG A 49 -4.18 -24.32 -30.15
C ARG A 49 -3.50 -23.34 -31.13
N ARG A 50 -4.17 -22.24 -31.45
CA ARG A 50 -3.70 -21.18 -32.36
C ARG A 50 -3.08 -19.98 -31.62
N ALA A 51 -3.14 -19.98 -30.30
CA ALA A 51 -2.57 -18.96 -29.45
C ALA A 51 -1.03 -18.96 -29.49
N ALA A 52 -0.40 -17.82 -29.29
CA ALA A 52 1.03 -17.72 -29.01
C ALA A 52 1.33 -18.39 -27.66
N ARG A 53 2.39 -19.20 -27.60
CA ARG A 53 2.73 -20.04 -26.47
C ARG A 53 3.98 -19.54 -25.77
N LEU A 54 3.86 -19.13 -24.51
CA LEU A 54 4.92 -18.59 -23.69
C LEU A 54 5.39 -19.63 -22.67
N THR A 55 6.67 -19.95 -22.68
CA THR A 55 7.31 -20.97 -21.84
C THR A 55 8.65 -20.48 -21.32
N GLY A 56 9.41 -21.33 -20.64
CA GLY A 56 10.79 -21.01 -20.23
C GLY A 56 10.84 -19.98 -19.08
N PHE A 57 10.00 -20.15 -18.06
CA PHE A 57 10.02 -19.30 -16.88
C PHE A 57 11.34 -19.44 -16.10
N SER A 58 11.75 -18.34 -15.47
CA SER A 58 12.94 -18.25 -14.63
C SER A 58 12.56 -17.79 -13.23
N GLN A 59 13.20 -18.36 -12.23
CA GLN A 59 13.06 -17.90 -10.85
C GLN A 59 13.57 -16.46 -10.71
N TYR A 60 12.76 -15.62 -10.08
CA TYR A 60 13.08 -14.25 -9.70
C TYR A 60 13.36 -14.14 -8.19
N GLN A 61 12.55 -14.82 -7.37
CA GLN A 61 12.72 -14.88 -5.92
C GLN A 61 12.67 -16.34 -5.43
N PRO A 62 13.43 -16.67 -4.37
CA PRO A 62 14.40 -15.85 -3.64
C PRO A 62 15.73 -15.65 -4.37
N VAL A 63 16.06 -16.43 -5.38
CA VAL A 63 17.32 -16.37 -6.14
C VAL A 63 17.05 -16.23 -7.63
N ASP A 64 17.42 -15.10 -8.19
CA ASP A 64 17.20 -14.79 -9.60
C ASP A 64 18.06 -15.59 -10.58
N GLY A 65 17.56 -15.75 -11.81
CA GLY A 65 18.29 -16.34 -12.94
C GLY A 65 18.36 -17.85 -12.97
N ARG A 66 17.69 -18.57 -12.05
CA ARG A 66 17.55 -20.04 -12.08
C ARG A 66 16.39 -20.44 -12.97
N PRO A 67 16.37 -21.67 -13.53
CA PRO A 67 15.14 -22.21 -14.10
C PRO A 67 14.04 -22.28 -13.04
N ALA A 68 12.79 -22.00 -13.44
CA ALA A 68 11.64 -22.30 -12.58
C ALA A 68 11.62 -23.80 -12.24
N ASP A 69 11.28 -24.13 -10.99
CA ASP A 69 11.19 -25.53 -10.55
C ASP A 69 9.88 -26.16 -11.02
N GLU A 70 8.80 -25.37 -11.08
CA GLU A 70 7.47 -25.82 -11.51
C GLU A 70 7.14 -25.29 -12.91
N PRO A 71 6.87 -26.16 -13.91
CA PRO A 71 6.63 -25.74 -15.28
C PRO A 71 5.38 -24.85 -15.41
N THR A 72 5.50 -23.79 -16.19
CA THR A 72 4.39 -22.90 -16.52
C THR A 72 4.33 -22.66 -18.01
N GLU A 73 3.13 -22.75 -18.56
CA GLU A 73 2.79 -22.40 -19.93
C GLU A 73 1.71 -21.34 -19.94
N VAL A 74 1.87 -20.31 -20.75
CA VAL A 74 0.85 -19.29 -20.98
C VAL A 74 0.55 -19.18 -22.45
N LEU A 75 -0.73 -19.20 -22.78
CA LEU A 75 -1.29 -19.03 -24.11
C LEU A 75 -1.86 -17.65 -24.22
N VAL A 76 -1.54 -16.89 -25.29
CA VAL A 76 -2.05 -15.54 -25.48
C VAL A 76 -2.53 -15.33 -26.92
N TRP A 77 -3.69 -14.70 -27.04
CA TRP A 77 -4.28 -14.24 -28.29
C TRP A 77 -5.22 -13.05 -28.03
N TYR A 78 -5.67 -12.37 -29.07
CA TYR A 78 -6.63 -11.28 -28.92
C TYR A 78 -7.72 -11.31 -30.01
N SER A 79 -8.90 -10.79 -29.63
CA SER A 79 -9.98 -10.41 -30.56
C SER A 79 -10.00 -8.88 -30.71
N PRO A 80 -10.84 -8.30 -31.57
CA PRO A 80 -10.99 -6.85 -31.62
C PRO A 80 -11.35 -6.18 -30.29
N ASP A 81 -12.01 -6.91 -29.36
CA ASP A 81 -12.60 -6.33 -28.15
C ASP A 81 -11.88 -6.71 -26.84
N ALA A 82 -11.02 -7.76 -26.86
CA ALA A 82 -10.36 -8.25 -25.66
C ALA A 82 -9.06 -8.99 -25.97
N ILE A 83 -8.17 -9.02 -24.98
CA ILE A 83 -7.02 -9.93 -24.95
C ILE A 83 -7.30 -11.09 -23.99
N TYR A 84 -6.84 -12.28 -24.36
CA TYR A 84 -7.10 -13.53 -23.66
C TYR A 84 -5.79 -14.20 -23.24
N PHE A 85 -5.77 -14.71 -22.00
CA PHE A 85 -4.67 -15.50 -21.47
C PHE A 85 -5.21 -16.82 -20.95
N GLY A 86 -4.61 -17.93 -21.42
CA GLY A 86 -4.82 -19.26 -20.88
C GLY A 86 -3.55 -19.73 -20.17
N VAL A 87 -3.64 -20.18 -18.95
CA VAL A 87 -2.48 -20.58 -18.15
C VAL A 87 -2.58 -22.03 -17.74
N ARG A 88 -1.51 -22.81 -17.96
CA ARG A 88 -1.28 -24.14 -17.39
C ARG A 88 -0.12 -24.09 -16.44
N ALA A 89 -0.40 -24.18 -15.16
CA ALA A 89 0.59 -24.17 -14.10
C ALA A 89 0.73 -25.57 -13.51
N ARG A 90 1.83 -26.24 -13.82
CA ARG A 90 2.09 -27.60 -13.34
C ARG A 90 2.73 -27.60 -11.97
N GLU A 91 2.46 -28.65 -11.19
CA GLU A 91 3.05 -28.97 -9.89
C GLU A 91 3.67 -30.37 -10.00
N ILE A 92 4.96 -30.44 -10.30
CA ILE A 92 5.67 -31.71 -10.51
C ILE A 92 6.26 -32.31 -9.23
N HIS A 93 6.30 -31.50 -8.15
CA HIS A 93 6.82 -31.92 -6.84
C HIS A 93 5.70 -32.26 -5.83
N GLY A 94 4.56 -32.73 -6.32
CA GLY A 94 3.39 -33.10 -5.54
C GLY A 94 2.20 -32.18 -5.82
N ASN A 95 1.01 -32.62 -5.50
CA ASN A 95 -0.22 -31.86 -5.74
C ASN A 95 -0.49 -30.92 -4.56
N VAL A 96 0.30 -29.85 -4.45
CA VAL A 96 0.35 -28.96 -3.26
C VAL A 96 -0.12 -27.55 -3.51
N VAL A 97 -1.10 -27.35 -4.42
CA VAL A 97 -1.69 -26.06 -4.72
C VAL A 97 -2.29 -25.42 -3.45
N ARG A 98 -1.92 -24.15 -3.18
CA ARG A 98 -2.40 -23.34 -2.06
C ARG A 98 -3.37 -22.28 -2.58
N ALA A 99 -4.65 -22.53 -2.49
CA ALA A 99 -5.69 -21.60 -2.94
C ALA A 99 -6.97 -21.73 -2.13
N THR A 100 -7.72 -20.64 -2.05
CA THR A 100 -9.05 -20.58 -1.42
C THR A 100 -10.00 -19.77 -2.29
N HIS A 101 -11.30 -19.90 -2.04
CA HIS A 101 -12.31 -18.96 -2.53
C HIS A 101 -12.23 -17.70 -1.65
N ALA A 102 -11.24 -16.86 -1.92
CA ALA A 102 -11.07 -15.60 -1.20
C ALA A 102 -11.97 -14.50 -1.75
N ASN A 103 -12.13 -13.42 -0.98
CA ASN A 103 -12.62 -12.17 -1.55
C ASN A 103 -11.57 -11.59 -2.52
N ARG A 104 -12.02 -10.81 -3.52
CA ARG A 104 -11.14 -10.08 -4.46
C ARG A 104 -10.04 -9.35 -3.71
N ASP A 105 -8.83 -9.32 -4.27
CA ASP A 105 -7.61 -8.69 -3.75
C ASP A 105 -6.98 -9.32 -2.50
N ASN A 106 -7.51 -10.47 -2.05
CA ASN A 106 -7.01 -11.18 -0.86
C ASN A 106 -6.31 -12.51 -1.19
N ILE A 107 -5.54 -12.56 -2.29
CA ILE A 107 -4.84 -13.78 -2.75
C ILE A 107 -3.32 -13.73 -2.63
N ASP A 108 -2.75 -12.71 -1.97
CA ASP A 108 -1.29 -12.53 -1.85
C ASP A 108 -0.55 -13.71 -1.21
N SER A 109 -1.22 -14.45 -0.33
CA SER A 109 -0.67 -15.63 0.34
C SER A 109 -1.04 -16.94 -0.36
N GLU A 110 -1.40 -16.89 -1.65
CA GLU A 110 -1.87 -18.04 -2.43
C GLU A 110 -1.01 -18.27 -3.67
N ASP A 111 -1.08 -19.47 -4.24
CA ASP A 111 -0.57 -19.69 -5.58
C ASP A 111 -1.33 -18.78 -6.53
N GLN A 112 -0.63 -18.09 -7.40
CA GLN A 112 -1.26 -17.14 -8.32
C GLN A 112 -0.41 -16.89 -9.54
N ILE A 113 -1.09 -16.46 -10.59
CA ILE A 113 -0.50 -15.87 -11.80
C ILE A 113 -0.80 -14.39 -11.77
N GLN A 114 0.19 -13.56 -12.04
CA GLN A 114 0.03 -12.12 -12.24
C GLN A 114 0.47 -11.74 -13.65
N ILE A 115 -0.38 -11.04 -14.37
CA ILE A 115 -0.12 -10.48 -15.69
C ILE A 115 0.05 -8.98 -15.51
N LEU A 116 1.20 -8.46 -15.91
CA LEU A 116 1.48 -7.03 -15.94
C LEU A 116 1.46 -6.54 -17.39
N LEU A 117 0.55 -5.64 -17.70
CA LEU A 117 0.39 -5.03 -19.02
C LEU A 117 0.75 -3.55 -18.96
N ASP A 118 1.87 -3.17 -19.56
CA ASP A 118 2.24 -1.78 -19.81
C ASP A 118 1.77 -1.38 -21.21
N THR A 119 0.54 -0.89 -21.29
CA THR A 119 -0.15 -0.56 -22.53
C THR A 119 0.44 0.64 -23.27
N ASP A 120 1.27 1.42 -22.61
CA ASP A 120 2.02 2.53 -23.19
C ASP A 120 3.46 2.14 -23.56
N ASN A 121 3.90 0.93 -23.18
CA ASN A 121 5.27 0.43 -23.30
C ASN A 121 6.33 1.41 -22.77
N SER A 122 5.96 2.18 -21.76
CA SER A 122 6.78 3.23 -21.16
C SER A 122 7.74 2.73 -20.09
N ARG A 123 7.53 1.50 -19.64
CA ARG A 123 8.29 0.86 -18.53
C ARG A 123 8.17 1.61 -17.20
N GLN A 124 7.10 2.41 -17.03
CA GLN A 124 6.85 3.22 -15.84
C GLN A 124 5.69 2.70 -14.99
N ILE A 125 4.59 2.32 -15.64
CA ILE A 125 3.36 1.86 -15.00
C ILE A 125 2.82 0.69 -15.81
N ALA A 126 2.40 -0.37 -15.12
CA ALA A 126 1.70 -1.50 -15.72
C ALA A 126 0.40 -1.78 -14.96
N PHE A 127 -0.66 -2.14 -15.69
CA PHE A 127 -1.84 -2.75 -15.11
C PHE A 127 -1.48 -4.13 -14.59
N LEU A 128 -1.97 -4.47 -13.41
CA LEU A 128 -1.79 -5.77 -12.77
C LEU A 128 -3.12 -6.54 -12.80
N PHE A 129 -3.10 -7.77 -13.30
CA PHE A 129 -4.20 -8.73 -13.25
C PHE A 129 -3.70 -10.03 -12.64
N GLY A 130 -4.10 -10.27 -11.40
CA GLY A 130 -3.74 -11.46 -10.64
C GLY A 130 -4.90 -12.45 -10.57
N VAL A 131 -4.62 -13.74 -10.63
CA VAL A 131 -5.65 -14.79 -10.54
C VAL A 131 -5.09 -15.99 -9.80
N ASN A 132 -5.84 -16.50 -8.81
CA ASN A 132 -5.51 -17.75 -8.12
C ASN A 132 -6.06 -18.99 -8.86
N PRO A 133 -5.73 -20.23 -8.45
CA PRO A 133 -6.20 -21.47 -9.06
C PRO A 133 -7.72 -21.66 -9.12
N TYR A 134 -8.50 -20.93 -8.34
CA TYR A 134 -9.98 -20.93 -8.40
C TYR A 134 -10.57 -19.79 -9.24
N GLY A 135 -9.73 -18.97 -9.87
CA GLY A 135 -10.18 -17.82 -10.64
C GLY A 135 -10.52 -16.60 -9.80
N VAL A 136 -10.15 -16.55 -8.51
CA VAL A 136 -10.31 -15.36 -7.68
C VAL A 136 -9.35 -14.28 -8.15
N GLN A 137 -9.88 -13.09 -8.32
CA GLN A 137 -9.22 -11.95 -8.94
C GLN A 137 -8.45 -11.10 -7.93
N GLN A 138 -7.36 -10.53 -8.40
CA GLN A 138 -6.63 -9.42 -7.81
C GLN A 138 -6.24 -8.48 -8.92
N ASP A 139 -6.40 -7.18 -8.74
CA ASP A 139 -5.99 -6.20 -9.72
C ASP A 139 -5.49 -4.90 -9.10
N GLY A 140 -4.93 -4.07 -9.96
CA GLY A 140 -4.31 -2.82 -9.54
C GLY A 140 -3.30 -2.31 -10.55
N THR A 141 -2.35 -1.54 -10.05
CA THR A 141 -1.23 -1.02 -10.84
C THR A 141 0.11 -1.35 -10.20
N ARG A 142 1.13 -1.49 -11.02
CA ARG A 142 2.52 -1.56 -10.58
C ARG A 142 3.30 -0.41 -11.19
N SER A 143 3.92 0.40 -10.35
CA SER A 143 4.75 1.52 -10.74
C SER A 143 6.24 1.17 -10.61
N ALA A 144 7.06 1.67 -11.55
CA ALA A 144 8.52 1.65 -11.44
C ALA A 144 9.03 2.63 -10.39
N GLN A 145 8.21 3.57 -9.95
CA GLN A 145 8.58 4.55 -8.93
C GLN A 145 8.47 3.95 -7.53
N PHE A 146 9.42 4.31 -6.68
CA PHE A 146 9.22 4.22 -5.25
C PHE A 146 8.14 5.22 -4.89
N GLY A 147 6.92 4.75 -4.59
CA GLY A 147 5.86 5.62 -4.14
C GLY A 147 6.28 6.28 -2.84
N GLY A 148 6.50 7.60 -2.84
CA GLY A 148 6.66 8.40 -1.63
C GLY A 148 5.45 8.32 -0.70
N GLY A 149 4.35 7.70 -1.14
CA GLY A 149 3.10 7.57 -0.43
C GLY A 149 2.82 6.25 0.27
N ALA A 150 3.40 5.13 -0.17
CA ALA A 150 3.09 3.81 0.40
C ALA A 150 4.05 3.36 1.51
N GLY A 151 5.08 4.14 1.82
CA GLY A 151 6.12 3.80 2.77
C GLY A 151 6.61 4.97 3.60
N GLY A 152 5.72 5.87 4.06
CA GLY A 152 6.08 6.74 5.17
C GLY A 152 6.64 5.88 6.31
N PRO A 153 7.66 6.33 7.07
CA PRO A 153 8.07 5.62 8.25
C PRO A 153 6.81 5.41 9.08
N SER A 154 6.48 4.15 9.34
CA SER A 154 5.47 3.83 10.33
C SER A 154 5.98 4.47 11.62
N ALA A 155 5.41 5.59 12.00
CA ALA A 155 5.74 6.34 13.20
C ALA A 155 5.44 5.54 14.49
N SER A 156 4.87 4.35 14.32
CA SER A 156 4.61 3.42 15.41
C SER A 156 5.83 2.53 15.64
N GLY A 157 6.66 2.97 16.55
CA GLY A 157 7.59 2.16 17.36
C GLY A 157 8.27 0.97 16.69
N GLY A 158 9.47 1.17 16.12
CA GLY A 158 10.52 0.14 16.09
C GLY A 158 10.42 -1.01 15.11
N GLY A 159 9.49 -0.98 14.17
CA GLY A 159 9.43 -1.98 13.12
C GLY A 159 9.86 -1.41 11.78
N PHE A 160 11.10 -1.67 11.35
CA PHE A 160 11.50 -1.41 9.97
C PHE A 160 10.65 -2.29 9.06
N ARG A 161 9.71 -1.72 8.33
CA ARG A 161 9.25 -2.38 7.11
C ARG A 161 10.48 -2.50 6.24
N THR A 162 10.92 -3.73 5.99
CA THR A 162 11.83 -4.01 4.89
C THR A 162 11.11 -3.59 3.61
N ILE A 163 11.25 -2.31 3.24
CA ILE A 163 10.94 -1.86 1.91
C ILE A 163 11.88 -2.69 1.05
N ASN A 164 11.35 -3.62 0.27
CA ASN A 164 12.13 -4.23 -0.77
C ASN A 164 12.20 -3.19 -1.90
N PRO A 165 13.30 -2.40 -2.00
CA PRO A 165 13.38 -1.34 -2.98
C PRO A 165 13.31 -1.85 -4.41
N LEU A 166 13.40 -3.16 -4.60
CA LEU A 166 13.51 -3.82 -5.89
C LEU A 166 12.18 -4.11 -6.58
N GLU A 167 11.06 -3.96 -5.90
CA GLU A 167 9.77 -4.42 -6.45
C GLU A 167 8.90 -3.31 -7.04
N GLY A 168 9.26 -2.04 -6.90
CA GLY A 168 8.37 -0.93 -7.23
C GLY A 168 7.14 -0.89 -6.30
N SER A 169 6.29 0.09 -6.43
CA SER A 169 5.04 0.14 -5.68
C SER A 169 3.94 -0.63 -6.40
N VAL A 170 3.24 -1.50 -5.69
CA VAL A 170 2.00 -2.13 -6.13
C VAL A 170 0.85 -1.46 -5.38
N ASP A 171 -0.12 -0.94 -6.12
CA ASP A 171 -1.36 -0.41 -5.59
C ASP A 171 -2.51 -1.31 -6.04
N LEU A 172 -3.15 -1.99 -5.09
CA LEU A 172 -4.29 -2.89 -5.30
C LEU A 172 -5.64 -2.20 -5.04
N ASN A 173 -5.67 -0.89 -4.84
CA ASN A 173 -6.92 -0.19 -4.61
C ASN A 173 -7.73 0.09 -5.91
N PRO A 174 -7.12 0.32 -7.10
CA PRO A 174 -7.88 0.43 -8.33
C PRO A 174 -8.52 -0.90 -8.73
N ASP A 175 -9.82 -0.89 -9.01
CA ASP A 175 -10.57 -2.06 -9.52
C ASP A 175 -10.76 -1.97 -11.04
N TYR A 176 -10.34 -3.00 -11.78
CA TYR A 176 -10.56 -3.15 -13.23
C TYR A 176 -11.49 -4.30 -13.52
N PHE A 177 -12.35 -4.13 -14.51
CA PHE A 177 -13.22 -5.21 -14.95
C PHE A 177 -12.45 -6.18 -15.86
N PHE A 178 -12.42 -7.45 -15.49
CA PHE A 178 -11.97 -8.56 -16.32
C PHE A 178 -12.67 -9.85 -15.90
N GLU A 179 -12.64 -10.86 -16.73
CA GLU A 179 -13.24 -12.15 -16.46
C GLU A 179 -12.16 -13.18 -16.21
N SER A 180 -12.36 -14.05 -15.24
CA SER A 180 -11.43 -15.14 -14.95
C SER A 180 -12.14 -16.34 -14.36
N LYS A 181 -11.64 -17.50 -14.69
CA LYS A 181 -12.02 -18.80 -14.08
C LYS A 181 -10.78 -19.66 -13.97
N GLY A 182 -10.76 -20.48 -12.95
CA GLY A 182 -9.70 -21.46 -12.74
C GLY A 182 -10.24 -22.78 -12.26
N ARG A 183 -9.51 -23.83 -12.53
CA ARG A 183 -9.80 -25.18 -12.06
C ARG A 183 -8.53 -25.93 -11.68
N LEU A 184 -8.64 -26.73 -10.65
CA LEU A 184 -7.58 -27.71 -10.33
C LEU A 184 -7.62 -28.84 -11.34
N ILE A 185 -6.44 -29.25 -11.78
CA ILE A 185 -6.24 -30.43 -12.64
C ILE A 185 -5.26 -31.36 -11.96
N ASP A 186 -5.12 -32.58 -12.50
CA ASP A 186 -4.09 -33.49 -12.01
C ASP A 186 -2.69 -32.90 -12.27
N GLY A 187 -1.91 -32.75 -11.19
CA GLY A 187 -0.59 -32.13 -11.21
C GLY A 187 -0.58 -30.64 -11.50
N GLY A 188 -1.57 -29.87 -10.98
CA GLY A 188 -1.55 -28.42 -11.05
C GLY A 188 -2.92 -27.73 -11.21
N TYR A 189 -2.96 -26.69 -12.01
CA TYR A 189 -4.18 -25.95 -12.28
C TYR A 189 -4.17 -25.27 -13.65
N GLU A 190 -5.35 -25.00 -14.17
CA GLU A 190 -5.57 -24.15 -15.35
C GLU A 190 -6.34 -22.90 -14.97
N VAL A 191 -6.02 -21.79 -15.62
CA VAL A 191 -6.72 -20.49 -15.47
C VAL A 191 -6.98 -19.90 -16.83
N GLU A 192 -8.17 -19.38 -17.03
CA GLU A 192 -8.60 -18.63 -18.20
C GLU A 192 -8.93 -17.21 -17.82
N ILE A 193 -8.41 -16.23 -18.58
CA ILE A 193 -8.53 -14.81 -18.29
C ILE A 193 -8.91 -14.08 -19.59
N ARG A 194 -9.93 -13.22 -19.51
CA ARG A 194 -10.34 -12.30 -20.58
C ARG A 194 -10.30 -10.88 -20.06
N ILE A 195 -9.48 -10.03 -20.69
CA ILE A 195 -9.33 -8.60 -20.35
C ILE A 195 -9.90 -7.77 -21.50
N PRO A 196 -11.10 -7.16 -21.33
CA PRO A 196 -11.68 -6.28 -22.34
C PRO A 196 -10.84 -5.03 -22.54
N PHE A 197 -10.62 -4.61 -23.78
CA PHE A 197 -9.91 -3.36 -24.08
C PHE A 197 -10.63 -2.12 -23.52
N LYS A 198 -11.92 -2.22 -23.25
CA LYS A 198 -12.72 -1.19 -22.55
C LYS A 198 -12.20 -0.91 -21.14
N SER A 199 -11.59 -1.90 -20.48
CA SER A 199 -11.03 -1.78 -19.12
C SER A 199 -9.64 -1.15 -19.10
N LEU A 200 -8.98 -1.04 -20.26
CA LEU A 200 -7.61 -0.56 -20.37
C LEU A 200 -7.56 0.86 -20.94
N ARG A 201 -6.53 1.59 -20.55
CA ARG A 201 -6.11 2.83 -21.20
C ARG A 201 -4.90 2.48 -22.08
N TYR A 202 -4.89 2.87 -23.33
CA TYR A 202 -3.78 2.64 -24.25
C TYR A 202 -3.72 3.76 -25.31
N GLN A 203 -2.58 3.89 -25.98
CA GLN A 203 -2.39 4.94 -26.98
C GLN A 203 -3.17 4.67 -28.27
N GLY A 204 -3.58 5.73 -28.95
CA GLY A 204 -4.37 5.65 -30.20
C GLY A 204 -3.52 5.37 -31.46
N ALA A 205 -2.52 4.48 -31.38
CA ALA A 205 -1.72 4.07 -32.54
C ALA A 205 -2.43 2.97 -33.32
N SER A 206 -2.24 2.94 -34.67
CA SER A 206 -2.85 1.93 -35.56
C SER A 206 -2.31 0.53 -35.29
N VAL A 207 -1.03 0.42 -35.01
CA VAL A 207 -0.35 -0.80 -34.52
C VAL A 207 0.32 -0.49 -33.19
N GLN A 208 0.12 -1.35 -32.23
CA GLN A 208 0.59 -1.14 -30.86
C GLN A 208 1.57 -2.22 -30.42
N SER A 209 2.45 -1.83 -29.52
CA SER A 209 3.35 -2.71 -28.80
C SER A 209 3.20 -2.42 -27.30
N TRP A 210 2.86 -3.44 -26.52
CA TRP A 210 2.64 -3.33 -25.08
C TRP A 210 3.74 -4.10 -24.31
N GLY A 211 4.16 -3.57 -23.18
CA GLY A 211 5.02 -4.32 -22.27
C GLY A 211 4.26 -5.45 -21.60
N LEU A 212 4.88 -6.64 -21.53
CA LEU A 212 4.31 -7.82 -20.86
C LEU A 212 5.28 -8.38 -19.83
N HIS A 213 4.80 -8.54 -18.62
CA HIS A 213 5.45 -9.39 -17.61
C HIS A 213 4.44 -10.39 -17.05
N ILE A 214 4.85 -11.66 -16.89
CA ILE A 214 4.02 -12.69 -16.28
C ILE A 214 4.82 -13.25 -15.11
N LEU A 215 4.19 -13.24 -13.93
CA LEU A 215 4.75 -13.77 -12.71
C LEU A 215 3.90 -14.94 -12.23
N ARG A 216 4.56 -16.00 -11.78
CA ARG A 216 3.92 -17.08 -11.05
C ARG A 216 4.46 -17.12 -9.63
N ARG A 217 3.58 -17.14 -8.66
CA ARG A 217 3.93 -17.38 -7.25
C ARG A 217 3.60 -18.83 -6.89
N VAL A 218 4.59 -19.53 -6.34
CA VAL A 218 4.49 -20.92 -5.91
C VAL A 218 4.68 -20.97 -4.41
N GLN A 219 3.58 -21.10 -3.67
CA GLN A 219 3.59 -20.90 -2.21
C GLN A 219 4.28 -22.02 -1.43
N HIS A 220 4.23 -23.26 -1.90
CA HIS A 220 4.86 -24.38 -1.17
C HIS A 220 6.39 -24.32 -1.19
N THR A 221 6.98 -23.68 -2.20
CA THR A 221 8.42 -23.41 -2.28
C THR A 221 8.79 -22.03 -1.77
N GLY A 222 7.84 -21.09 -1.76
CA GLY A 222 8.08 -19.67 -1.55
C GLY A 222 8.74 -18.97 -2.75
N PHE A 223 8.64 -19.56 -3.95
CA PHE A 223 9.28 -19.04 -5.15
C PHE A 223 8.35 -18.12 -5.94
N GLN A 224 8.96 -17.15 -6.59
CA GLN A 224 8.32 -16.34 -7.60
C GLN A 224 9.11 -16.46 -8.89
N ASP A 225 8.42 -16.88 -9.94
CA ASP A 225 8.99 -17.06 -11.27
C ASP A 225 8.48 -16.01 -12.24
N THR A 226 9.27 -15.66 -13.25
CA THR A 226 8.90 -14.70 -14.30
C THR A 226 9.14 -15.31 -15.67
N TRP A 227 8.22 -15.03 -16.62
CA TRP A 227 8.38 -15.45 -18.00
C TRP A 227 9.50 -14.66 -18.71
N ALA A 228 9.43 -13.32 -18.74
CA ALA A 228 10.57 -12.51 -19.15
C ALA A 228 11.59 -12.54 -18.00
N PRO A 229 12.84 -13.04 -18.23
CA PRO A 229 13.79 -13.22 -17.15
C PRO A 229 14.12 -11.90 -16.46
N ALA A 230 13.72 -11.76 -15.21
CA ALA A 230 14.05 -10.62 -14.40
C ALA A 230 15.19 -10.95 -13.44
N VAL A 231 16.06 -9.98 -13.25
CA VAL A 231 17.20 -10.05 -12.32
C VAL A 231 17.13 -8.89 -11.32
N ARG A 232 17.65 -9.12 -10.13
CA ARG A 232 17.70 -8.10 -9.08
C ARG A 232 18.67 -6.96 -9.37
N ALA A 233 19.62 -7.18 -10.27
CA ALA A 233 20.60 -6.18 -10.71
C ALA A 233 19.99 -5.26 -11.79
N ASN A 234 18.82 -4.71 -11.52
CA ASN A 234 18.16 -3.72 -12.37
C ASN A 234 17.29 -2.80 -11.51
N ALA A 235 17.50 -1.50 -11.60
CA ALA A 235 16.80 -0.50 -10.81
C ALA A 235 15.32 -0.28 -11.23
N ASN A 236 14.93 -0.76 -12.43
CA ASN A 236 13.56 -0.72 -12.89
C ASN A 236 13.09 -2.13 -13.27
N PHE A 237 12.19 -2.71 -12.47
CA PHE A 237 11.63 -4.04 -12.72
C PHE A 237 10.87 -4.09 -14.06
N LEU A 238 10.04 -3.08 -14.35
CA LEU A 238 9.23 -3.04 -15.59
C LEU A 238 10.09 -2.89 -16.85
N ALA A 239 11.31 -2.35 -16.76
CA ALA A 239 12.22 -2.28 -17.88
C ALA A 239 12.71 -3.66 -18.36
N GLN A 240 12.46 -4.73 -17.58
CA GLN A 240 12.83 -6.11 -17.91
C GLN A 240 11.67 -6.89 -18.54
N SER A 241 10.53 -6.26 -18.76
CA SER A 241 9.37 -6.88 -19.42
C SER A 241 9.69 -7.26 -20.86
N GLY A 242 9.07 -8.33 -21.33
CA GLY A 242 8.92 -8.61 -22.75
C GLY A 242 7.94 -7.65 -23.42
N SER A 243 7.52 -7.96 -24.64
CA SER A 243 6.52 -7.18 -25.37
C SER A 243 5.49 -8.06 -26.08
N LEU A 244 4.27 -7.53 -26.18
CA LEU A 244 3.23 -7.98 -27.09
C LEU A 244 3.27 -7.06 -28.32
N GLU A 245 3.46 -7.61 -29.49
CA GLU A 245 3.67 -6.84 -30.72
C GLU A 245 2.57 -7.13 -31.73
N GLY A 246 2.41 -6.21 -32.69
CA GLY A 246 1.48 -6.38 -33.79
C GLY A 246 0.00 -6.23 -33.42
N LEU A 247 -0.32 -5.66 -32.26
CA LEU A 247 -1.71 -5.44 -31.87
C LEU A 247 -2.33 -4.32 -32.73
N HIS A 248 -3.35 -4.65 -33.51
CA HIS A 248 -4.02 -3.73 -34.40
C HIS A 248 -5.55 -3.89 -34.38
N ASP A 249 -6.28 -2.90 -34.89
CA ASP A 249 -7.74 -2.88 -34.90
C ASP A 249 -8.42 -3.11 -33.58
N LEU A 250 -7.79 -2.61 -32.48
CA LEU A 250 -8.34 -2.71 -31.14
C LEU A 250 -9.56 -1.81 -30.98
N ARG A 251 -10.67 -2.35 -30.51
CA ARG A 251 -11.92 -1.64 -30.28
C ARG A 251 -12.15 -1.43 -28.80
N ARG A 252 -11.91 -0.21 -28.32
CA ARG A 252 -12.24 0.13 -26.94
C ARG A 252 -13.72 0.36 -26.72
N GLY A 253 -14.43 0.85 -27.74
CA GLY A 253 -15.81 1.29 -27.62
C GLY A 253 -15.96 2.59 -26.82
N LEU A 254 -17.19 3.00 -26.61
CA LEU A 254 -17.54 4.11 -25.72
C LEU A 254 -17.30 3.66 -24.26
N VAL A 255 -16.59 4.47 -23.49
CA VAL A 255 -16.45 4.30 -22.05
C VAL A 255 -17.22 5.45 -21.40
N LEU A 256 -18.48 5.18 -21.07
CA LEU A 256 -19.32 6.05 -20.28
C LEU A 256 -19.94 5.22 -19.16
N GLU A 257 -19.58 5.54 -17.93
CA GLU A 257 -20.01 4.81 -16.75
C GLU A 257 -20.64 5.80 -15.76
N ALA A 258 -21.70 5.37 -15.10
CA ALA A 258 -22.33 6.12 -14.01
C ALA A 258 -22.58 5.18 -12.85
N THR A 259 -22.22 5.62 -11.65
CA THR A 259 -22.28 4.81 -10.44
C THR A 259 -23.04 5.58 -9.35
N PRO A 260 -24.41 5.62 -9.39
CA PRO A 260 -25.19 6.13 -8.28
C PRO A 260 -24.97 5.29 -7.03
N THR A 261 -24.90 5.96 -5.90
CA THR A 261 -24.69 5.34 -4.58
C THR A 261 -25.69 5.89 -3.59
N ALA A 262 -26.30 5.00 -2.81
CA ALA A 262 -27.13 5.35 -1.68
C ALA A 262 -26.57 4.69 -0.41
N THR A 263 -26.47 5.48 0.66
CA THR A 263 -26.03 5.01 1.97
C THR A 263 -27.08 5.35 3.02
N ALA A 264 -27.24 4.47 3.98
CA ALA A 264 -28.09 4.69 5.15
C ALA A 264 -27.31 4.28 6.40
N ARG A 265 -27.45 5.09 7.45
CA ARG A 265 -26.79 4.87 8.72
C ARG A 265 -27.76 5.12 9.86
N ALA A 266 -27.69 4.29 10.89
CA ALA A 266 -28.43 4.46 12.13
C ALA A 266 -27.46 4.26 13.30
N ASP A 267 -26.97 5.35 13.87
CA ASP A 267 -25.95 5.36 14.92
C ASP A 267 -26.56 5.73 16.27
N ARG A 268 -26.11 5.06 17.31
CA ARG A 268 -26.46 5.35 18.70
C ARG A 268 -25.20 5.57 19.53
N SER A 269 -25.19 6.68 20.30
CA SER A 269 -24.16 6.96 21.31
C SER A 269 -24.86 7.38 22.61
N PRO A 270 -24.80 6.58 23.68
CA PRO A 270 -25.46 6.88 24.96
C PRO A 270 -24.96 8.14 25.66
N THR A 271 -23.77 8.61 25.33
CA THR A 271 -23.15 9.82 25.91
C THR A 271 -23.76 11.13 25.39
N ILE A 272 -24.56 11.10 24.35
CA ILE A 272 -25.19 12.28 23.73
C ILE A 272 -26.70 12.16 23.83
N GLY A 273 -27.30 12.65 24.94
CA GLY A 273 -28.73 12.63 25.19
C GLY A 273 -29.21 11.39 25.97
N ASN A 274 -30.51 11.22 26.17
CA ASN A 274 -31.16 10.11 26.92
C ASN A 274 -31.02 8.71 26.27
N GLY A 275 -30.10 8.52 25.36
CA GLY A 275 -29.39 7.31 24.96
C GLY A 275 -30.14 6.14 24.38
N ARG A 276 -31.42 6.26 24.04
CA ARG A 276 -32.21 5.14 23.48
C ARG A 276 -32.47 5.23 21.98
N ASP A 277 -32.35 6.41 21.36
CA ASP A 277 -32.75 6.62 19.99
C ASP A 277 -31.56 6.55 19.01
N TYR A 278 -31.80 5.86 17.91
CA TYR A 278 -30.84 5.85 16.79
C TYR A 278 -30.99 7.14 15.97
N ARG A 279 -29.86 7.84 15.78
CA ARG A 279 -29.80 8.95 14.82
C ARG A 279 -29.65 8.37 13.42
N GLN A 280 -30.69 8.55 12.61
CA GLN A 280 -30.72 8.08 11.22
C GLN A 280 -30.14 9.16 10.29
N ARG A 281 -29.34 8.74 9.32
CA ARG A 281 -28.82 9.56 8.23
C ARG A 281 -28.89 8.77 6.94
N GLY A 282 -29.30 9.42 5.86
CA GLY A 282 -29.27 8.87 4.52
C GLY A 282 -28.54 9.85 3.60
N GLU A 283 -27.72 9.36 2.73
CA GLU A 283 -26.95 10.15 1.78
C GLU A 283 -27.06 9.53 0.39
N LEU A 284 -27.22 10.40 -0.60
CA LEU A 284 -27.21 10.04 -2.02
C LEU A 284 -26.02 10.71 -2.68
N GLY A 285 -25.30 9.98 -3.48
CA GLY A 285 -24.17 10.48 -4.22
C GLY A 285 -24.00 9.69 -5.50
N GLY A 286 -22.95 9.99 -6.23
CA GLY A 286 -22.63 9.24 -7.44
C GLY A 286 -21.38 9.73 -8.12
N ASP A 287 -20.81 8.81 -8.90
CA ASP A 287 -19.63 9.01 -9.72
C ASP A 287 -19.99 8.83 -11.20
N ALA A 288 -19.35 9.60 -12.07
CA ALA A 288 -19.44 9.45 -13.51
C ALA A 288 -18.01 9.34 -14.10
N ARG A 289 -17.82 8.46 -15.07
CA ARG A 289 -16.55 8.26 -15.78
C ARG A 289 -16.77 8.32 -17.27
N TRP A 290 -16.03 9.18 -17.92
CA TRP A 290 -16.07 9.34 -19.37
C TRP A 290 -14.68 9.21 -19.97
N GLY A 291 -14.48 8.20 -20.81
CA GLY A 291 -13.29 8.04 -21.64
C GLY A 291 -13.34 8.98 -22.85
N ILE A 292 -12.86 10.22 -22.71
CA ILE A 292 -12.85 11.23 -23.77
C ILE A 292 -12.05 10.74 -24.98
N ARG A 293 -10.93 10.07 -24.71
CA ARG A 293 -10.08 9.40 -25.71
C ARG A 293 -9.64 8.04 -25.16
N GLN A 294 -8.98 7.23 -25.98
CA GLN A 294 -8.48 5.92 -25.56
C GLN A 294 -7.54 5.99 -24.35
N ASN A 295 -6.83 7.10 -24.20
CA ASN A 295 -5.82 7.34 -23.18
C ASN A 295 -6.14 8.53 -22.25
N LEU A 296 -7.33 9.10 -22.31
CA LEU A 296 -7.74 10.25 -21.47
C LEU A 296 -9.12 10.01 -20.87
N THR A 297 -9.23 10.12 -19.56
CA THR A 297 -10.46 9.87 -18.80
C THR A 297 -10.81 11.08 -17.96
N LEU A 298 -12.07 11.50 -18.01
CA LEU A 298 -12.69 12.50 -17.15
C LEU A 298 -13.60 11.79 -16.14
N ASN A 299 -13.40 12.05 -14.87
CA ASN A 299 -14.25 11.55 -13.79
C ASN A 299 -14.90 12.73 -13.10
N GLY A 300 -16.19 12.61 -12.80
CA GLY A 300 -16.95 13.56 -11.98
C GLY A 300 -17.53 12.87 -10.77
N THR A 301 -17.67 13.59 -9.66
CA THR A 301 -18.32 13.08 -8.45
C THR A 301 -19.21 14.15 -7.83
N ILE A 302 -20.31 13.72 -7.24
CA ILE A 302 -21.20 14.55 -6.43
C ILE A 302 -21.49 13.78 -5.15
N ASN A 303 -21.23 14.41 -4.00
CA ASN A 303 -21.41 13.82 -2.68
C ASN A 303 -20.89 12.37 -2.61
N PRO A 304 -19.58 12.13 -2.92
CA PRO A 304 -19.04 10.79 -2.95
C PRO A 304 -19.17 10.13 -1.58
N ASP A 305 -19.43 8.83 -1.60
CA ASP A 305 -19.61 8.06 -0.39
C ASP A 305 -18.33 7.99 0.46
N PHE A 306 -18.44 8.38 1.72
CA PHE A 306 -17.40 8.33 2.75
C PHE A 306 -17.55 7.13 3.69
N SER A 307 -18.55 6.29 3.52
CA SER A 307 -18.73 5.13 4.38
C SER A 307 -17.54 4.17 4.20
N GLN A 308 -16.59 4.24 5.12
CA GLN A 308 -15.52 3.26 5.23
C GLN A 308 -16.12 1.94 5.72
N VAL A 309 -16.47 1.08 4.78
CA VAL A 309 -17.01 -0.26 5.07
C VAL A 309 -15.91 -1.18 5.61
N GLU A 310 -14.67 -0.90 5.28
CA GLU A 310 -13.51 -1.57 5.88
C GLU A 310 -13.05 -0.79 7.10
N ALA A 311 -13.29 -1.34 8.29
CA ALA A 311 -12.69 -0.82 9.50
C ALA A 311 -11.16 -0.83 9.33
N ASP A 312 -10.54 0.34 9.43
CA ASP A 312 -9.08 0.43 9.45
C ASP A 312 -8.55 -0.44 10.60
N VAL A 313 -7.47 -1.17 10.36
CA VAL A 313 -6.82 -1.95 11.41
C VAL A 313 -6.42 -0.99 12.51
N GLY A 314 -6.87 -1.25 13.75
CA GLY A 314 -6.46 -0.45 14.90
C GLY A 314 -4.94 -0.41 14.98
N GLN A 315 -4.39 0.78 14.89
CA GLN A 315 -2.95 0.99 15.02
C GLN A 315 -2.61 1.29 16.46
N VAL A 316 -1.44 0.84 16.89
CA VAL A 316 -0.88 1.22 18.20
C VAL A 316 -0.55 2.71 18.17
N VAL A 317 -1.22 3.50 19.02
CA VAL A 317 -1.10 4.97 19.04
C VAL A 317 -0.39 5.51 20.28
N LEU A 318 0.16 4.63 21.10
CA LEU A 318 0.88 5.04 22.30
C LEU A 318 2.22 5.69 21.94
N ASN A 319 2.49 6.87 22.53
CA ASN A 319 3.73 7.61 22.38
C ASN A 319 4.01 8.09 20.94
N GLU A 320 2.95 8.33 20.13
CA GLU A 320 3.08 8.85 18.76
C GLU A 320 3.38 10.35 18.78
N ARG A 321 4.29 10.76 17.89
CA ARG A 321 4.72 12.16 17.72
C ARG A 321 4.10 12.84 16.50
N PHE A 322 3.81 12.06 15.47
CA PHE A 322 3.34 12.57 14.18
C PHE A 322 2.02 11.93 13.77
N ALA A 323 1.28 12.62 12.90
CA ALA A 323 0.06 12.10 12.32
C ALA A 323 0.31 10.79 11.53
N LEU A 324 -0.61 9.84 11.65
CA LEU A 324 -0.57 8.57 10.92
C LEU A 324 -1.02 8.77 9.49
N PHE A 325 -0.38 8.05 8.58
CA PHE A 325 -0.77 8.00 7.19
C PHE A 325 -1.83 6.91 6.95
N TYR A 326 -2.90 7.28 6.26
CA TYR A 326 -3.93 6.34 5.81
C TYR A 326 -4.02 6.34 4.28
N PRO A 327 -3.96 5.18 3.60
CA PRO A 327 -4.10 5.12 2.16
C PRO A 327 -5.50 5.55 1.71
N GLU A 328 -5.62 6.07 0.49
CA GLU A 328 -6.91 6.41 -0.11
C GLU A 328 -7.73 5.14 -0.38
N LYS A 329 -9.04 5.21 -0.20
CA LYS A 329 -9.99 4.10 -0.43
C LYS A 329 -11.24 4.52 -1.21
N ARG A 330 -11.42 5.80 -1.44
CA ARG A 330 -12.62 6.33 -2.11
C ARG A 330 -12.49 6.17 -3.62
N PRO A 331 -13.47 5.52 -4.31
CA PRO A 331 -13.37 5.15 -5.73
C PRO A 331 -13.05 6.31 -6.67
N PHE A 332 -13.66 7.48 -6.47
CA PHE A 332 -13.38 8.67 -7.28
C PHE A 332 -11.90 9.04 -7.28
N PHE A 333 -11.21 8.94 -6.16
CA PHE A 333 -9.79 9.32 -6.07
C PHE A 333 -8.85 8.22 -6.52
N LEU A 334 -9.26 6.95 -6.48
CA LEU A 334 -8.40 5.80 -6.77
C LEU A 334 -8.05 5.66 -8.25
N ASP A 335 -9.01 5.86 -9.18
CA ASP A 335 -8.74 5.72 -10.61
C ASP A 335 -7.68 6.72 -11.08
N GLY A 336 -6.53 6.23 -11.54
CA GLY A 336 -5.39 7.04 -11.98
C GLY A 336 -4.60 7.72 -10.86
N LEU A 337 -4.72 7.25 -9.59
CA LEU A 337 -4.00 7.81 -8.45
C LEU A 337 -2.48 7.74 -8.64
N GLU A 338 -1.99 6.71 -9.30
CA GLU A 338 -0.57 6.48 -9.62
C GLU A 338 0.05 7.59 -10.50
N LEU A 339 -0.79 8.34 -11.21
CA LEU A 339 -0.34 9.47 -12.02
C LEU A 339 -0.02 10.73 -11.19
N PHE A 340 -0.50 10.78 -9.93
CA PHE A 340 -0.23 11.87 -9.00
C PHE A 340 1.04 11.67 -8.16
N ASP A 341 1.69 10.50 -8.26
CA ASP A 341 2.88 10.18 -7.49
C ASP A 341 4.02 11.18 -7.74
N SER A 342 4.66 11.62 -6.66
CA SER A 342 5.84 12.48 -6.66
C SER A 342 6.82 12.05 -5.55
N PRO A 343 8.11 12.46 -5.60
CA PRO A 343 9.12 12.05 -4.62
C PRO A 343 8.73 12.32 -3.16
N ASN A 344 8.18 13.48 -2.88
CA ASN A 344 7.52 13.78 -1.62
C ASN A 344 6.00 13.78 -1.81
N GLN A 345 5.26 13.42 -0.77
CA GLN A 345 3.81 13.34 -0.84
C GLN A 345 3.17 14.73 -0.78
N LEU A 346 3.38 15.52 -1.85
CA LEU A 346 2.79 16.85 -2.00
C LEU A 346 1.31 16.81 -2.34
N ILE A 347 0.82 15.62 -2.74
CA ILE A 347 -0.58 15.35 -3.08
C ILE A 347 -1.07 14.20 -2.18
N TYR A 348 -2.11 14.47 -1.39
CA TYR A 348 -2.76 13.51 -0.51
C TYR A 348 -4.26 13.76 -0.50
N THR A 349 -4.99 12.99 -1.28
CA THR A 349 -6.42 13.21 -1.55
C THR A 349 -7.29 13.15 -0.30
N ARG A 350 -6.87 12.44 0.77
CA ARG A 350 -7.58 12.43 2.06
C ARG A 350 -7.56 13.79 2.82
N ARG A 351 -6.80 14.78 2.32
CA ARG A 351 -6.92 16.17 2.80
C ARG A 351 -8.22 16.82 2.36
N ILE A 352 -8.83 16.33 1.29
CA ILE A 352 -10.22 16.64 0.89
C ILE A 352 -11.10 15.68 1.69
N VAL A 353 -11.60 16.13 2.83
CA VAL A 353 -12.18 15.24 3.86
C VAL A 353 -13.59 14.80 3.48
N ALA A 354 -14.46 15.73 3.12
CA ALA A 354 -15.87 15.51 2.79
C ALA A 354 -16.22 16.30 1.51
N PRO A 355 -15.73 15.90 0.31
CA PRO A 355 -16.00 16.64 -0.91
C PRO A 355 -17.49 16.66 -1.22
N THR A 356 -18.03 17.86 -1.48
CA THR A 356 -19.38 18.05 -1.96
C THR A 356 -19.50 17.76 -3.45
N GLY A 357 -18.40 17.94 -4.20
CA GLY A 357 -18.29 17.60 -5.61
C GLY A 357 -16.86 17.76 -6.11
N GLY A 358 -16.57 17.11 -7.24
CA GLY A 358 -15.25 17.21 -7.84
C GLY A 358 -15.18 16.68 -9.25
N VAL A 359 -14.15 17.12 -9.96
CA VAL A 359 -13.83 16.67 -11.33
C VAL A 359 -12.35 16.28 -11.37
N LYS A 360 -12.04 15.18 -12.04
CA LYS A 360 -10.70 14.65 -12.19
C LYS A 360 -10.43 14.28 -13.64
N LEU A 361 -9.32 14.75 -14.17
CA LEU A 361 -8.81 14.41 -15.51
C LEU A 361 -7.51 13.62 -15.36
N THR A 362 -7.44 12.43 -15.95
CA THR A 362 -6.25 11.58 -15.90
C THR A 362 -5.98 10.94 -17.26
N GLY A 363 -4.71 10.79 -17.61
CA GLY A 363 -4.32 10.09 -18.83
C GLY A 363 -2.91 10.41 -19.31
N LYS A 364 -2.61 9.97 -20.53
CA LYS A 364 -1.30 10.15 -21.17
C LYS A 364 -1.45 10.56 -22.61
N LEU A 365 -0.75 11.61 -23.03
CA LEU A 365 -0.72 12.11 -24.41
C LEU A 365 0.72 12.03 -24.93
N GLY A 366 1.03 11.03 -25.73
CA GLY A 366 2.41 10.73 -26.11
C GLY A 366 3.25 10.42 -24.88
N GLY A 367 4.34 11.17 -24.65
CA GLY A 367 5.18 11.05 -23.44
C GLY A 367 4.65 11.79 -22.20
N LEU A 368 3.60 12.63 -22.34
CA LEU A 368 3.09 13.48 -21.27
C LEU A 368 1.96 12.80 -20.50
N ASN A 369 2.21 12.50 -19.22
CA ASN A 369 1.19 12.07 -18.26
C ASN A 369 0.53 13.32 -17.64
N ILE A 370 -0.80 13.29 -17.55
CA ILE A 370 -1.63 14.39 -17.06
C ILE A 370 -2.52 13.85 -15.94
N ALA A 371 -2.49 14.48 -14.79
CA ALA A 371 -3.41 14.20 -13.70
C ALA A 371 -3.81 15.52 -13.03
N SER A 372 -5.11 15.80 -12.96
CA SER A 372 -5.64 17.03 -12.35
C SER A 372 -6.93 16.74 -11.61
N ILE A 373 -7.10 17.32 -10.43
CA ILE A 373 -8.32 17.27 -9.61
C ILE A 373 -8.70 18.69 -9.23
N VAL A 374 -9.99 18.99 -9.35
CA VAL A 374 -10.62 20.15 -8.70
C VAL A 374 -11.78 19.62 -7.87
N ALA A 375 -11.81 19.93 -6.58
CA ALA A 375 -12.85 19.44 -5.68
C ALA A 375 -13.17 20.50 -4.60
N SER A 376 -14.46 20.61 -4.27
CA SER A 376 -14.95 21.44 -3.16
C SER A 376 -15.20 20.55 -1.94
N ASP A 377 -14.71 20.96 -0.79
CA ASP A 377 -14.90 20.25 0.48
C ASP A 377 -16.03 20.87 1.30
N ASP A 378 -16.53 20.12 2.28
CA ASP A 378 -17.56 20.61 3.20
C ASP A 378 -17.04 21.81 4.00
N ARG A 379 -17.94 22.77 4.26
CA ARG A 379 -17.65 23.97 5.03
C ARG A 379 -17.13 23.68 6.45
N GLN A 380 -17.49 22.55 7.04
CA GLN A 380 -16.97 22.13 8.36
C GLN A 380 -15.46 21.89 8.36
N ASN A 381 -14.86 21.68 7.19
CA ASN A 381 -13.42 21.52 7.01
C ASN A 381 -12.69 22.83 6.67
N SER A 382 -13.39 23.97 6.67
CA SER A 382 -12.80 25.31 6.54
C SER A 382 -11.94 25.67 7.75
N TRP A 383 -10.86 26.40 7.53
CA TRP A 383 -10.02 26.94 8.62
C TRP A 383 -10.77 27.96 9.48
N THR A 384 -11.71 28.69 8.89
CA THR A 384 -12.50 29.72 9.56
C THR A 384 -13.95 29.31 9.80
N GLY A 385 -14.41 28.21 9.18
CA GLY A 385 -15.81 27.81 9.17
C GLY A 385 -16.72 28.68 8.28
N ALA A 386 -16.13 29.61 7.52
CA ALA A 386 -16.90 30.60 6.75
C ALA A 386 -17.21 30.16 5.32
N HIS A 387 -16.35 29.40 4.69
CA HIS A 387 -16.43 29.03 3.27
C HIS A 387 -16.27 27.52 3.08
N SER A 388 -16.65 27.00 1.93
CA SER A 388 -16.32 25.65 1.49
C SER A 388 -14.95 25.67 0.83
N PRO A 389 -13.94 24.93 1.37
CA PRO A 389 -12.61 24.95 0.80
C PRO A 389 -12.59 24.37 -0.62
N LEU A 390 -11.89 25.02 -1.53
CA LEU A 390 -11.65 24.54 -2.90
C LEU A 390 -10.22 24.00 -3.02
N PHE A 391 -10.09 22.78 -3.48
CA PHE A 391 -8.82 22.14 -3.77
C PHE A 391 -8.58 22.07 -5.26
N GLY A 392 -7.40 22.51 -5.70
CA GLY A 392 -6.87 22.30 -7.04
C GLY A 392 -5.56 21.56 -6.95
N VAL A 393 -5.45 20.45 -7.66
CA VAL A 393 -4.26 19.61 -7.67
C VAL A 393 -3.94 19.22 -9.10
N SER A 394 -2.71 19.44 -9.55
CA SER A 394 -2.26 19.07 -10.89
C SER A 394 -0.86 18.48 -10.86
N ARG A 395 -0.68 17.40 -11.59
CA ARG A 395 0.58 16.71 -11.84
C ARG A 395 0.78 16.55 -13.34
N LEU A 396 1.88 17.05 -13.84
CA LEU A 396 2.34 16.80 -15.21
C LEU A 396 3.66 16.06 -15.15
N ARG A 397 3.82 14.97 -15.89
CA ARG A 397 5.05 14.21 -15.96
C ARG A 397 5.34 13.79 -17.40
N TYR A 398 6.49 14.17 -17.89
CA TYR A 398 6.98 13.79 -19.20
C TYR A 398 7.97 12.63 -19.09
N ASP A 399 7.64 11.51 -19.73
CA ASP A 399 8.48 10.32 -19.81
C ASP A 399 9.34 10.41 -21.07
N PHE A 400 10.66 10.21 -20.94
CA PHE A 400 11.60 10.25 -22.05
C PHE A 400 12.71 9.20 -21.92
N GLY A 401 13.26 8.79 -23.06
CA GLY A 401 14.19 7.65 -23.09
C GLY A 401 13.50 6.36 -22.62
N SER A 402 14.26 5.47 -21.99
CA SER A 402 13.75 4.16 -21.57
C SER A 402 13.05 4.15 -20.20
N SER A 403 13.33 5.13 -19.33
CA SER A 403 12.78 5.16 -17.96
C SER A 403 12.90 6.52 -17.26
N ASN A 404 13.36 7.56 -17.97
CA ASN A 404 13.58 8.88 -17.36
C ASN A 404 12.29 9.67 -17.28
N THR A 405 12.18 10.55 -16.28
CA THR A 405 11.00 11.39 -16.11
C THR A 405 11.37 12.81 -15.69
N LEU A 406 10.61 13.79 -16.19
CA LEU A 406 10.60 15.17 -15.73
C LEU A 406 9.18 15.52 -15.32
N GLY A 407 8.98 16.09 -14.14
CA GLY A 407 7.66 16.35 -13.61
C GLY A 407 7.48 17.70 -12.94
N GLY A 408 6.22 18.17 -12.90
CA GLY A 408 5.79 19.33 -12.18
C GLY A 408 4.53 19.06 -11.37
N VAL A 409 4.43 19.63 -10.17
CA VAL A 409 3.27 19.56 -9.28
C VAL A 409 2.80 20.98 -8.98
N LEU A 410 1.50 21.19 -9.06
CA LEU A 410 0.84 22.38 -8.55
C LEU A 410 -0.29 21.96 -7.63
N THR A 411 -0.35 22.44 -6.42
CA THR A 411 -1.47 22.24 -5.51
C THR A 411 -1.94 23.56 -4.93
N THR A 412 -3.24 23.67 -4.76
CA THR A 412 -3.85 24.80 -4.03
C THR A 412 -4.96 24.30 -3.13
N ARG A 413 -5.11 24.93 -1.98
CA ARG A 413 -6.30 24.95 -1.14
C ARG A 413 -6.67 26.39 -0.94
N GLU A 414 -7.84 26.77 -1.43
CA GLU A 414 -8.41 28.11 -1.30
C GLU A 414 -9.57 28.05 -0.30
N ASP A 415 -9.58 28.90 0.71
CA ASP A 415 -10.55 28.91 1.81
C ASP A 415 -10.96 30.37 2.14
N GLY A 416 -11.75 30.98 1.26
CA GLY A 416 -12.06 32.41 1.28
C GLY A 416 -10.85 33.25 0.87
N SER A 417 -10.35 34.08 1.77
CA SER A 417 -9.10 34.85 1.57
C SER A 417 -7.84 34.04 1.92
N ASP A 418 -8.01 32.94 2.67
CA ASP A 418 -6.92 32.12 3.12
C ASP A 418 -6.56 31.09 2.04
N TYR A 419 -5.27 30.77 1.92
CA TYR A 419 -4.80 29.82 0.93
C TYR A 419 -3.55 29.06 1.37
N SER A 420 -3.33 27.89 0.77
CA SER A 420 -2.05 27.18 0.79
C SER A 420 -1.76 26.62 -0.60
N ARG A 421 -0.68 27.10 -1.21
CA ARG A 421 -0.26 26.76 -2.57
C ARG A 421 1.13 26.14 -2.55
N VAL A 422 1.35 25.12 -3.39
CA VAL A 422 2.67 24.51 -3.57
C VAL A 422 2.95 24.38 -5.06
N GLY A 423 4.13 24.84 -5.49
CA GLY A 423 4.72 24.54 -6.79
C GLY A 423 5.95 23.65 -6.62
N ALA A 424 6.07 22.61 -7.43
CA ALA A 424 7.23 21.73 -7.39
C ALA A 424 7.64 21.26 -8.77
N ALA A 425 8.95 20.96 -8.91
CA ALA A 425 9.52 20.27 -10.06
C ALA A 425 10.34 19.08 -9.58
N ASP A 426 10.32 17.99 -10.34
CA ASP A 426 11.12 16.81 -10.07
C ASP A 426 11.67 16.20 -11.34
N PHE A 427 12.76 15.48 -11.17
CA PHE A 427 13.48 14.84 -12.25
C PHE A 427 14.01 13.50 -11.78
N ARG A 428 13.88 12.44 -12.61
CA ARG A 428 14.46 11.13 -12.37
C ARG A 428 15.24 10.68 -13.59
N PHE A 429 16.48 10.27 -13.35
CA PHE A 429 17.40 9.85 -14.39
C PHE A 429 18.00 8.49 -14.07
N TYR A 430 17.84 7.52 -14.97
CA TYR A 430 18.49 6.22 -14.90
C TYR A 430 19.82 6.27 -15.65
N HIS A 431 20.92 6.15 -14.91
CA HIS A 431 22.25 5.98 -15.46
C HIS A 431 22.60 4.50 -15.43
N SER A 432 22.49 3.81 -16.55
CA SER A 432 22.61 2.36 -16.69
C SER A 432 21.47 1.58 -16.01
N LYS A 433 21.49 0.25 -16.11
CA LYS A 433 20.47 -0.62 -15.49
C LYS A 433 20.53 -0.65 -13.95
N LEU A 434 21.65 -0.21 -13.35
CA LEU A 434 21.88 -0.35 -11.91
C LEU A 434 21.60 0.91 -11.11
N TYR A 435 21.70 2.08 -11.72
CA TYR A 435 21.69 3.34 -10.99
C TYR A 435 20.55 4.24 -11.42
N PHE A 436 19.93 4.90 -10.46
CA PHE A 436 19.14 6.10 -10.75
C PHE A 436 19.50 7.23 -9.79
N ALA A 437 19.28 8.45 -10.25
CA ALA A 437 19.27 9.65 -9.44
C ALA A 437 17.91 10.33 -9.56
N GLN A 438 17.41 10.89 -8.47
CA GLN A 438 16.15 11.63 -8.43
C GLN A 438 16.35 12.92 -7.68
N PHE A 439 15.70 13.98 -8.13
CA PHE A 439 15.71 15.28 -7.48
C PHE A 439 14.31 15.87 -7.45
N GLN A 440 13.97 16.57 -6.36
CA GLN A 440 12.77 17.37 -6.26
C GLN A 440 13.05 18.69 -5.56
N ALA A 441 12.52 19.78 -6.12
CA ALA A 441 12.46 21.08 -5.49
C ALA A 441 11.00 21.52 -5.40
N ALA A 442 10.58 22.05 -4.25
CA ALA A 442 9.24 22.59 -4.04
C ALA A 442 9.28 23.88 -3.24
N GLN A 443 8.35 24.77 -3.55
CA GLN A 443 8.10 26.02 -2.82
C GLN A 443 6.65 26.08 -2.38
N SER A 444 6.40 26.44 -1.13
CA SER A 444 5.06 26.68 -0.60
C SER A 444 4.82 28.15 -0.29
N TRP A 445 3.57 28.57 -0.47
CA TRP A 445 3.05 29.89 -0.11
C TRP A 445 1.74 29.68 0.64
N THR A 446 1.69 30.10 1.88
CA THR A 446 0.50 29.93 2.73
C THR A 446 0.15 31.26 3.38
N ASP A 447 -1.12 31.63 3.33
CA ASP A 447 -1.75 32.66 4.12
C ASP A 447 -2.97 32.06 4.80
N SER A 448 -2.92 31.89 6.10
CA SER A 448 -3.96 31.18 6.82
C SER A 448 -4.17 31.78 8.20
N VAL A 449 -5.39 32.27 8.45
CA VAL A 449 -5.82 32.86 9.71
C VAL A 449 -4.85 34.01 10.13
N GLY A 450 -4.48 34.85 9.15
CA GLY A 450 -3.61 36.01 9.35
C GLY A 450 -2.12 35.68 9.52
N ARG A 451 -1.72 34.44 9.31
CA ARG A 451 -0.31 34.00 9.33
C ARG A 451 0.19 33.69 7.93
N ARG A 452 1.19 34.44 7.48
CA ARG A 452 1.90 34.16 6.23
C ARG A 452 3.12 33.28 6.49
N ALA A 453 3.29 32.27 5.67
CA ALA A 453 4.42 31.36 5.71
C ALA A 453 4.85 30.97 4.29
N ASN A 454 6.16 31.06 4.02
CA ASN A 454 6.76 30.64 2.76
C ASN A 454 7.93 29.71 3.09
N GLY A 455 7.99 28.58 2.47
CA GLY A 455 9.06 27.63 2.75
C GLY A 455 9.40 26.78 1.53
N SER A 456 10.64 26.29 1.51
CA SER A 456 11.17 25.43 0.47
C SER A 456 11.34 24.00 0.94
N LEU A 457 11.34 23.06 -0.02
CA LEU A 457 11.70 21.67 0.13
C LEU A 457 12.67 21.31 -0.99
N LEU A 458 13.81 20.73 -0.63
CA LEU A 458 14.76 20.17 -1.57
C LEU A 458 15.05 18.72 -1.21
N GLN A 459 15.05 17.82 -2.19
CA GLN A 459 15.43 16.42 -1.99
C GLN A 459 16.27 15.92 -3.16
N GLY A 460 17.29 15.15 -2.84
CA GLY A 460 18.07 14.38 -3.78
C GLY A 460 18.19 12.93 -3.32
N ASP A 461 18.00 11.99 -4.24
CA ASP A 461 18.17 10.55 -4.00
C ASP A 461 19.19 10.00 -4.99
N TRP A 462 20.02 9.07 -4.52
CA TRP A 462 20.92 8.31 -5.35
C TRP A 462 20.84 6.83 -4.98
N ASP A 463 20.54 5.99 -5.97
CA ASP A 463 20.30 4.56 -5.81
C ASP A 463 21.22 3.72 -6.67
N ARG A 464 21.61 2.59 -6.14
CA ARG A 464 22.25 1.49 -6.84
C ARG A 464 21.55 0.18 -6.51
N THR A 465 20.92 -0.41 -7.50
CA THR A 465 20.27 -1.72 -7.38
C THR A 465 21.16 -2.83 -7.93
N GLY A 466 22.14 -3.27 -7.14
CA GLY A 466 23.04 -4.39 -7.51
C GLY A 466 22.58 -5.72 -6.90
N ARG A 467 23.02 -6.86 -7.46
CA ARG A 467 22.64 -8.19 -6.98
C ARG A 467 23.19 -8.47 -5.57
N ALA A 468 24.51 -8.38 -5.40
CA ALA A 468 25.17 -8.64 -4.12
C ALA A 468 25.22 -7.41 -3.20
N TRP A 469 25.35 -6.22 -3.78
CA TRP A 469 25.40 -4.97 -3.05
C TRP A 469 24.55 -3.91 -3.73
N GLY A 470 23.75 -3.22 -2.95
CA GLY A 470 22.91 -2.09 -3.34
C GLY A 470 22.92 -1.02 -2.27
N PHE A 471 22.60 0.22 -2.66
CA PHE A 471 22.43 1.32 -1.73
C PHE A 471 21.33 2.27 -2.20
N HIS A 472 20.77 3.01 -1.26
CA HIS A 472 19.87 4.14 -1.49
C HIS A 472 20.21 5.25 -0.51
N TYR A 473 20.61 6.41 -1.02
CA TYR A 473 20.97 7.57 -0.22
C TYR A 473 20.02 8.71 -0.52
N THR A 474 19.52 9.35 0.54
CA THR A 474 18.62 10.50 0.46
C THR A 474 19.22 11.65 1.24
N LEU A 475 19.23 12.83 0.65
CA LEU A 475 19.42 14.10 1.36
C LEU A 475 18.19 14.97 1.13
N ARG A 476 17.57 15.44 2.21
CA ARG A 476 16.36 16.25 2.16
C ARG A 476 16.44 17.42 3.12
N SER A 477 16.05 18.60 2.66
CA SER A 477 15.93 19.82 3.47
C SER A 477 14.52 20.34 3.38
N LEU A 478 13.90 20.64 4.52
CA LEU A 478 12.59 21.26 4.63
C LEU A 478 12.67 22.48 5.53
N ASP A 479 12.26 23.61 5.01
CA ASP A 479 12.17 24.83 5.79
C ASP A 479 11.14 24.73 6.91
N PRO A 480 11.29 25.44 8.02
CA PRO A 480 10.33 25.48 9.13
C PRO A 480 8.92 25.88 8.69
N ASP A 481 8.85 26.80 7.72
CA ASP A 481 7.62 27.39 7.22
C ASP A 481 7.05 26.70 5.96
N PHE A 482 7.63 25.58 5.52
CA PHE A 482 7.06 24.80 4.43
C PHE A 482 5.72 24.20 4.85
N ARG A 483 4.67 24.44 4.05
CA ARG A 483 3.31 23.96 4.30
C ARG A 483 2.71 23.39 3.00
N ALA A 484 2.14 22.20 3.08
CA ALA A 484 1.44 21.56 1.97
C ALA A 484 0.06 21.07 2.45
N ALA A 485 -0.93 21.97 2.44
CA ALA A 485 -2.28 21.64 2.94
C ALA A 485 -3.00 20.57 2.10
N SER A 486 -2.64 20.41 0.83
CA SER A 486 -3.14 19.34 -0.05
C SER A 486 -2.25 18.09 -0.02
N GLY A 487 -1.20 18.05 0.80
CA GLY A 487 -0.21 16.97 0.90
C GLY A 487 -0.13 16.35 2.28
N PHE A 488 0.79 15.41 2.43
CA PHE A 488 1.12 14.78 3.71
C PHE A 488 2.60 15.00 4.04
N VAL A 489 2.89 16.20 4.58
CA VAL A 489 4.21 16.56 5.08
C VAL A 489 4.04 16.82 6.58
N ASN A 490 4.42 15.86 7.40
CA ASN A 490 4.18 15.85 8.83
C ASN A 490 5.35 16.39 9.68
N ARG A 491 6.50 16.67 9.06
CA ARG A 491 7.69 17.20 9.73
C ARG A 491 8.37 18.23 8.85
N THR A 492 8.62 19.41 9.40
CA THR A 492 9.31 20.54 8.76
C THR A 492 10.39 21.08 9.68
N GLY A 493 11.22 22.01 9.22
CA GLY A 493 12.33 22.58 9.99
C GLY A 493 13.45 21.58 10.21
N ILE A 494 13.73 20.73 9.21
CA ILE A 494 14.74 19.66 9.31
C ILE A 494 15.60 19.57 8.06
N ILE A 495 16.83 19.12 8.27
CA ILE A 495 17.66 18.49 7.26
C ILE A 495 17.74 17.00 7.61
N GLU A 496 17.45 16.14 6.66
CA GLU A 496 17.53 14.66 6.80
C GLU A 496 18.59 14.11 5.86
N ALA A 497 19.49 13.29 6.39
CA ALA A 497 20.34 12.42 5.59
C ALA A 497 20.06 10.96 5.94
N ARG A 498 19.75 10.18 4.92
CA ARG A 498 19.50 8.75 5.04
C ARG A 498 20.46 7.97 4.18
N ALA A 499 21.10 6.97 4.76
CA ALA A 499 21.94 6.01 4.06
C ALA A 499 21.40 4.59 4.31
N PHE A 500 21.15 3.88 3.24
CA PHE A 500 20.70 2.50 3.26
C PHE A 500 21.61 1.68 2.35
N ASN A 501 22.24 0.63 2.90
CA ASN A 501 23.07 -0.31 2.16
C ASN A 501 22.52 -1.72 2.35
N ARG A 502 22.52 -2.51 1.29
CA ARG A 502 22.12 -3.91 1.29
C ARG A 502 23.29 -4.77 0.81
N ILE A 503 23.59 -5.81 1.58
CA ILE A 503 24.53 -6.87 1.18
C ILE A 503 23.74 -8.18 1.14
N SER A 504 23.83 -8.93 0.04
CA SER A 504 23.07 -10.16 -0.18
C SER A 504 23.95 -11.27 -0.70
N PHE A 505 23.74 -12.46 -0.17
CA PHE A 505 24.38 -13.70 -0.55
C PHE A 505 23.35 -14.74 -0.96
N TYR A 506 23.71 -15.64 -1.83
CA TYR A 506 22.80 -16.61 -2.44
C TYR A 506 23.35 -18.03 -2.28
N GLY A 507 22.57 -18.89 -1.68
CA GLY A 507 22.90 -20.30 -1.50
C GLY A 507 22.92 -21.08 -2.83
N ALA A 508 23.48 -22.26 -2.84
CA ALA A 508 23.38 -23.19 -3.96
C ALA A 508 21.92 -23.66 -4.17
N ARG A 509 21.61 -24.23 -5.35
CA ARG A 509 20.29 -24.82 -5.60
C ARG A 509 20.04 -25.97 -4.60
N GLY A 510 18.86 -25.96 -3.95
CA GLY A 510 18.50 -26.95 -2.94
C GLY A 510 19.12 -26.74 -1.55
N ALA A 511 19.98 -25.73 -1.35
CA ALA A 511 20.53 -25.43 -0.03
C ALA A 511 19.42 -25.08 0.99
N LEU A 512 19.65 -25.36 2.28
CA LEU A 512 18.72 -24.98 3.35
C LEU A 512 18.55 -23.46 3.40
N VAL A 513 19.65 -22.71 3.32
CA VAL A 513 19.61 -21.25 3.26
C VAL A 513 19.67 -20.82 1.80
N GLN A 514 18.56 -20.27 1.31
CA GLN A 514 18.42 -19.83 -0.09
C GLN A 514 19.08 -18.46 -0.31
N THR A 515 18.78 -17.51 0.59
CA THR A 515 19.42 -16.19 0.61
C THR A 515 19.69 -15.77 2.03
N TYR A 516 20.77 -15.03 2.24
CA TYR A 516 21.04 -14.36 3.50
C TYR A 516 21.76 -13.03 3.22
N GLY A 517 21.68 -12.12 4.16
CA GLY A 517 22.29 -10.81 4.00
C GLY A 517 21.99 -9.89 5.13
N ALA A 518 22.35 -8.64 4.97
CA ALA A 518 22.04 -7.60 5.93
C ALA A 518 21.73 -6.27 5.23
N PHE A 519 20.87 -5.50 5.88
CA PHE A 519 20.68 -4.09 5.61
C PHE A 519 21.43 -3.30 6.66
N LEU A 520 22.25 -2.34 6.21
CA LEU A 520 22.90 -1.35 7.03
C LEU A 520 22.20 -0.03 6.77
N GLN A 521 21.72 0.62 7.79
CA GLN A 521 20.94 1.84 7.64
C GLN A 521 21.36 2.87 8.67
N GLU A 522 21.37 4.12 8.23
CA GLU A 522 21.63 5.29 9.02
C GLU A 522 20.64 6.36 8.62
N ASN A 523 20.05 7.02 9.61
CA ASN A 523 19.17 8.15 9.40
C ASN A 523 19.52 9.24 10.42
N ARG A 524 19.78 10.45 9.95
CA ARG A 524 20.13 11.61 10.78
C ARG A 524 19.26 12.78 10.44
N PHE A 525 18.82 13.49 11.49
CA PHE A 525 18.04 14.71 11.38
C PHE A 525 18.72 15.84 12.11
N TRP A 526 18.90 16.94 11.41
CA TRP A 526 19.36 18.19 11.99
C TRP A 526 18.26 19.22 12.00
N ASP A 527 18.32 20.13 12.97
CA ASP A 527 17.42 21.29 13.03
C ASP A 527 17.75 22.28 11.90
N ASN A 528 16.73 22.67 11.14
CA ASN A 528 16.83 23.67 10.06
C ASN A 528 16.20 25.02 10.44
N ARG A 529 15.87 25.24 11.73
CA ARG A 529 15.22 26.47 12.22
C ARG A 529 16.19 27.61 12.51
N GLY A 530 17.50 27.40 12.46
CA GLY A 530 18.50 28.41 12.76
C GLY A 530 19.91 28.06 12.24
N ALA A 531 20.82 29.01 12.32
CA ALA A 531 22.21 28.78 12.00
C ALA A 531 22.84 27.78 12.99
N GLY A 532 23.57 26.79 12.51
CA GLY A 532 24.28 25.80 13.35
C GLY A 532 23.78 24.37 13.24
N HIS A 533 22.62 24.12 12.64
CA HIS A 533 22.11 22.80 12.25
C HIS A 533 22.42 21.69 13.28
N ARG A 534 21.94 21.86 14.52
CA ARG A 534 22.17 20.88 15.59
C ARG A 534 21.53 19.54 15.26
N LEU A 535 22.26 18.43 15.49
CA LEU A 535 21.69 17.09 15.41
C LEU A 535 20.58 16.93 16.46
N ILE A 536 19.40 16.53 16.04
CA ILE A 536 18.22 16.37 16.91
C ILE A 536 17.77 14.92 17.02
N GLU A 537 18.13 14.07 16.06
CA GLU A 537 17.75 12.67 16.07
C GLU A 537 18.70 11.88 15.15
N SER A 538 19.12 10.70 15.56
CA SER A 538 19.77 9.73 14.68
C SER A 538 19.32 8.32 15.00
N THR A 539 19.39 7.44 14.00
CA THR A 539 19.20 5.99 14.17
C THR A 539 20.14 5.29 13.21
N GLU A 540 20.95 4.41 13.75
CA GLU A 540 21.87 3.54 13.04
C GLU A 540 21.48 2.08 13.31
N GLY A 541 21.59 1.21 12.30
CA GLY A 541 21.17 -0.17 12.53
C GLY A 541 21.69 -1.16 11.50
N ILE A 542 21.74 -2.40 11.94
CA ILE A 542 21.96 -3.58 11.10
C ILE A 542 20.78 -4.52 11.21
N THR A 543 20.26 -4.95 10.06
CA THR A 543 19.10 -5.85 9.95
C THR A 543 19.51 -7.09 9.16
N PRO A 544 20.02 -8.15 9.79
CA PRO A 544 20.26 -9.43 9.14
C PRO A 544 18.95 -10.08 8.73
N THR A 545 18.96 -10.73 7.58
CA THR A 545 17.80 -11.45 7.03
C THR A 545 18.24 -12.76 6.39
N ALA A 546 17.38 -13.78 6.43
CA ALA A 546 17.59 -15.03 5.71
C ALA A 546 16.26 -15.60 5.21
N THR A 547 16.29 -16.17 4.01
CA THR A 547 15.19 -16.98 3.46
C THR A 547 15.66 -18.43 3.38
N LEU A 548 14.91 -19.32 4.03
CA LEU A 548 15.22 -20.75 4.02
C LEU A 548 14.35 -21.48 2.99
N ARG A 549 14.78 -22.69 2.65
CA ARG A 549 14.04 -23.59 1.78
C ARG A 549 12.62 -23.81 2.31
N GLY A 550 11.64 -23.82 1.40
CA GLY A 550 10.22 -23.93 1.71
C GLY A 550 9.56 -22.61 2.10
N GLY A 551 10.29 -21.47 2.02
CA GLY A 551 9.69 -20.14 2.21
C GLY A 551 9.73 -19.59 3.63
N TRP A 552 10.46 -20.21 4.58
CA TRP A 552 10.69 -19.62 5.90
C TRP A 552 11.50 -18.34 5.79
N GLN A 553 11.11 -17.31 6.53
CA GLN A 553 11.81 -16.04 6.60
C GLN A 553 12.22 -15.73 8.04
N LEU A 554 13.51 -15.43 8.21
CA LEU A 554 14.12 -15.01 9.44
C LEU A 554 14.63 -13.58 9.28
N GLY A 555 14.40 -12.75 10.29
CA GLY A 555 14.92 -11.40 10.35
C GLY A 555 15.27 -11.00 11.77
N GLY A 556 16.16 -10.06 11.90
CA GLY A 556 16.49 -9.44 13.17
C GLY A 556 16.89 -8.00 12.93
N ALA A 557 17.03 -7.21 13.98
CA ALA A 557 17.65 -5.90 13.91
C ALA A 557 18.38 -5.61 15.22
N VAL A 558 19.50 -4.91 15.11
CA VAL A 558 20.16 -4.22 16.20
C VAL A 558 20.24 -2.76 15.81
N THR A 559 19.75 -1.87 16.69
CA THR A 559 19.69 -0.43 16.44
C THR A 559 20.33 0.33 17.58
N HIS A 560 20.96 1.44 17.23
CA HIS A 560 21.43 2.45 18.16
C HIS A 560 20.79 3.78 17.76
N SER A 561 20.27 4.55 18.73
CA SER A 561 19.55 5.79 18.44
C SER A 561 19.97 6.90 19.39
N PHE A 562 19.77 8.12 18.93
CA PHE A 562 19.96 9.37 19.64
C PHE A 562 18.74 10.25 19.44
N PHE A 563 18.28 10.89 20.51
CA PHE A 563 17.19 11.84 20.45
C PHE A 563 17.46 13.07 21.33
N ALA A 564 17.18 14.26 20.82
CA ALA A 564 17.25 15.52 21.56
C ALA A 564 15.84 16.13 21.71
N PHE A 565 15.40 16.29 22.95
CA PHE A 565 14.13 16.95 23.23
C PHE A 565 14.22 18.45 22.89
N ASP A 566 13.15 18.97 22.27
CA ASP A 566 13.01 20.40 21.98
C ASP A 566 12.37 21.11 23.18
N PRO A 567 13.10 22.01 23.89
CA PRO A 567 12.54 22.70 25.03
C PRO A 567 11.26 23.48 24.75
N SER A 568 11.10 23.98 23.53
CA SER A 568 9.90 24.75 23.14
C SER A 568 8.61 23.93 23.18
N ALA A 569 8.71 22.61 22.97
CA ALA A 569 7.58 21.69 23.04
C ALA A 569 7.02 21.50 24.46
N TYR A 570 7.78 21.88 25.49
CA TYR A 570 7.44 21.73 26.90
C TYR A 570 7.20 23.07 27.60
N SER A 571 7.01 24.16 26.87
CA SER A 571 6.81 25.49 27.42
C SER A 571 5.58 25.63 28.35
N ALA A 572 4.58 24.75 28.12
CA ALA A 572 3.36 24.69 28.95
C ALA A 572 3.47 23.76 30.15
N TYR A 573 4.66 23.19 30.41
CA TYR A 573 4.88 22.18 31.48
C TYR A 573 5.43 22.82 32.74
N THR A 574 4.84 22.43 33.88
CA THR A 574 5.36 22.72 35.22
C THR A 574 5.36 21.45 36.06
N ILE A 575 6.10 21.41 37.14
CA ILE A 575 6.15 20.28 38.06
C ILE A 575 5.61 20.68 39.42
N GLN A 576 4.97 19.73 40.12
CA GLN A 576 4.50 19.88 41.48
C GLN A 576 5.54 19.27 42.42
N ARG A 577 6.14 20.09 43.28
CA ARG A 577 7.07 19.65 44.29
C ARG A 577 6.42 19.68 45.66
N SER A 578 6.56 18.59 46.42
CA SER A 578 6.14 18.52 47.80
C SER A 578 7.35 18.72 48.70
N THR A 579 7.35 19.81 49.49
CA THR A 579 8.39 20.10 50.49
C THR A 579 7.72 20.11 51.86
N GLY A 580 7.75 18.97 52.52
CA GLY A 580 7.01 18.78 53.78
C GLY A 580 5.50 18.82 53.57
N SER A 581 4.80 19.75 54.24
CA SER A 581 3.34 19.94 54.11
C SER A 581 2.95 20.92 53.01
N THR A 582 3.89 21.58 52.33
CA THR A 582 3.63 22.55 51.25
C THR A 582 3.81 21.90 49.90
N VAL A 583 2.88 22.24 49.00
CA VAL A 583 2.94 21.85 47.62
C VAL A 583 3.23 23.12 46.80
N ASP A 584 4.36 23.13 46.14
CA ASP A 584 4.81 24.27 45.30
C ASP A 584 4.90 23.87 43.82
N THR A 585 4.81 24.86 42.94
CA THR A 585 4.92 24.65 41.49
C THR A 585 6.24 25.22 41.02
N ALA A 586 7.04 24.42 40.33
CA ALA A 586 8.32 24.80 39.75
C ALA A 586 8.34 24.60 38.24
N SER A 587 9.29 25.22 37.58
CA SER A 587 9.51 25.06 36.14
C SER A 587 9.91 23.62 35.82
N PHE A 588 9.36 23.06 34.71
CA PHE A 588 9.79 21.78 34.18
C PHE A 588 11.16 21.91 33.49
N ALA A 589 12.13 21.12 33.95
CA ALA A 589 13.45 21.09 33.35
C ALA A 589 13.50 20.06 32.21
N VAL A 590 13.63 20.53 30.98
CA VAL A 590 13.84 19.66 29.83
C VAL A 590 15.26 19.08 29.90
N PRO A 591 15.43 17.77 29.89
CA PRO A 591 16.74 17.15 29.96
C PRO A 591 17.57 17.42 28.71
N GLY A 592 18.87 17.18 28.82
CA GLY A 592 19.77 17.19 27.66
C GLY A 592 19.46 16.07 26.65
N PRO A 593 20.23 15.98 25.57
CA PRO A 593 20.09 14.91 24.57
C PRO A 593 20.15 13.51 25.20
N GLU A 594 19.28 12.64 24.74
CA GLU A 594 19.29 11.23 25.14
C GLU A 594 20.13 10.43 24.14
N THR A 595 21.16 9.76 24.63
CA THR A 595 22.07 8.94 23.85
C THR A 595 22.05 7.50 24.32
N ASP A 596 22.72 6.60 23.59
CA ASP A 596 22.83 5.18 23.92
C ASP A 596 21.49 4.44 24.05
N GLU A 597 20.55 4.77 23.16
CA GLU A 597 19.28 4.07 23.04
C GLU A 597 19.45 2.84 22.15
N TRP A 598 19.68 1.69 22.79
CA TRP A 598 19.84 0.43 22.07
C TRP A 598 18.51 -0.30 21.90
N GLY A 599 18.35 -0.93 20.74
CA GLY A 599 17.20 -1.76 20.42
C GLY A 599 17.61 -3.05 19.73
N GLY A 600 16.78 -4.08 19.91
CA GLY A 600 16.91 -5.34 19.22
C GLY A 600 15.55 -5.90 18.83
N SER A 601 15.46 -6.55 17.68
CA SER A 601 14.25 -7.26 17.25
C SER A 601 14.59 -8.60 16.61
N PHE A 602 13.62 -9.50 16.70
CA PHE A 602 13.62 -10.79 16.02
C PHE A 602 12.28 -10.99 15.32
N ARG A 603 12.30 -11.49 14.09
CA ARG A 603 11.11 -11.83 13.32
C ARG A 603 11.24 -13.20 12.68
N LEU A 604 10.18 -13.98 12.80
CA LEU A 604 10.03 -15.28 12.15
C LEU A 604 8.71 -15.28 11.38
N THR A 605 8.75 -15.70 10.11
CA THR A 605 7.55 -15.92 9.29
C THR A 605 7.60 -17.35 8.75
N THR A 606 6.51 -18.10 8.89
CA THR A 606 6.39 -19.45 8.35
C THR A 606 6.13 -19.42 6.85
N PRO A 607 6.38 -20.51 6.13
CA PRO A 607 5.79 -20.71 4.83
C PRO A 607 4.26 -20.64 4.88
N THR A 608 3.64 -20.49 3.72
CA THR A 608 2.20 -20.68 3.58
C THR A 608 1.89 -22.18 3.57
N TYR A 609 1.50 -22.73 4.71
CA TYR A 609 0.99 -24.10 4.79
C TYR A 609 -0.46 -24.18 4.29
N ARG A 610 -0.94 -25.38 4.03
CA ARG A 610 -2.30 -25.59 3.53
C ARG A 610 -3.36 -24.96 4.46
N PHE A 611 -3.18 -25.10 5.77
CA PHE A 611 -4.16 -24.65 6.75
C PHE A 611 -3.80 -23.37 7.48
N PHE A 612 -2.55 -22.94 7.47
CA PHE A 612 -2.13 -21.76 8.19
C PHE A 612 -0.88 -21.08 7.62
N THR A 613 -0.73 -19.83 8.00
CA THR A 613 0.50 -19.03 7.86
C THR A 613 0.68 -18.25 9.15
N GLY A 614 1.88 -18.20 9.71
CA GLY A 614 2.15 -17.52 10.96
C GLY A 614 3.33 -16.57 10.86
N ALA A 615 3.27 -15.48 11.63
CA ALA A 615 4.39 -14.56 11.81
C ALA A 615 4.45 -14.12 13.27
N VAL A 616 5.66 -14.01 13.81
CA VAL A 616 5.90 -13.44 15.14
C VAL A 616 7.06 -12.46 15.07
N SER A 617 6.91 -11.33 15.76
CA SER A 617 7.94 -10.31 15.91
C SER A 617 8.07 -9.94 17.38
N LEU A 618 9.31 -9.96 17.88
CA LEU A 618 9.67 -9.57 19.24
C LEU A 618 10.62 -8.38 19.14
N THR A 619 10.33 -7.30 19.86
CA THR A 619 11.19 -6.11 19.89
C THR A 619 11.42 -5.68 21.32
N LYS A 620 12.65 -5.38 21.67
CA LYS A 620 13.04 -4.76 22.92
C LYS A 620 13.97 -3.60 22.62
N SER A 621 13.62 -2.40 23.08
CA SER A 621 14.37 -1.19 22.75
C SER A 621 14.26 -0.16 23.86
N GLN A 622 15.25 0.70 23.97
CA GLN A 622 15.11 1.98 24.65
C GLN A 622 14.43 2.97 23.71
N VAL A 623 13.59 3.84 24.22
CA VAL A 623 12.80 4.81 23.44
C VAL A 623 12.62 6.12 24.22
N PRO A 624 12.52 7.26 23.54
CA PRO A 624 12.14 8.50 24.20
C PRO A 624 10.67 8.44 24.62
N ILE A 625 10.36 8.85 25.84
CA ILE A 625 9.00 9.12 26.32
C ILE A 625 8.69 10.59 26.06
N PHE A 626 8.08 10.90 24.93
CA PHE A 626 7.88 12.28 24.47
C PHE A 626 7.09 13.13 25.47
N ARG A 627 6.09 12.58 26.15
CA ARG A 627 5.25 13.34 27.10
C ARG A 627 5.92 13.64 28.43
N GLU A 628 7.03 13.00 28.77
CA GLU A 628 7.79 13.22 29.99
C GLU A 628 9.18 13.80 29.75
N ALA A 629 9.55 13.99 28.46
CA ALA A 629 10.91 14.30 28.07
C ALA A 629 11.94 13.41 28.77
N SER A 630 11.68 12.11 28.79
CA SER A 630 12.50 11.12 29.51
C SER A 630 12.77 9.90 28.62
N GLN A 631 13.56 8.96 29.12
CA GLN A 631 13.88 7.71 28.44
C GLN A 631 13.13 6.53 29.06
N GLY A 632 12.65 5.62 28.22
CA GLY A 632 11.96 4.41 28.60
C GLY A 632 12.52 3.14 27.99
N ASN A 633 12.16 2.00 28.57
CA ASN A 633 12.40 0.66 28.05
C ASN A 633 11.11 0.12 27.43
N SER A 634 11.13 -0.14 26.14
CA SER A 634 10.00 -0.65 25.38
C SER A 634 10.14 -2.15 25.16
N SER A 635 9.05 -2.89 25.30
CA SER A 635 8.93 -4.29 24.91
C SER A 635 7.68 -4.45 24.05
N ARG A 636 7.83 -5.01 22.84
CA ARG A 636 6.74 -5.22 21.92
C ARG A 636 6.72 -6.66 21.40
N VAL A 637 5.53 -7.24 21.35
CA VAL A 637 5.24 -8.55 20.80
C VAL A 637 4.13 -8.39 19.78
N ASP A 638 4.37 -8.76 18.55
CA ASP A 638 3.34 -8.85 17.50
C ASP A 638 3.30 -10.29 16.99
N ALA A 639 2.12 -10.87 16.91
CA ALA A 639 1.89 -12.19 16.35
C ALA A 639 0.68 -12.17 15.41
N THR A 640 0.79 -12.88 14.31
CA THR A 640 -0.31 -13.08 13.36
C THR A 640 -0.39 -14.55 13.01
N LEU A 641 -1.60 -15.10 13.01
CA LEU A 641 -1.89 -16.46 12.60
C LEU A 641 -3.11 -16.45 11.67
N ASP A 642 -2.86 -16.69 10.39
CA ASP A 642 -3.91 -16.83 9.39
C ASP A 642 -4.24 -18.32 9.21
N ILE A 643 -5.49 -18.69 9.42
CA ILE A 643 -5.99 -20.08 9.39
C ILE A 643 -7.00 -20.21 8.26
N ARG A 644 -6.89 -21.30 7.50
CA ARG A 644 -7.77 -21.66 6.38
C ARG A 644 -8.32 -23.07 6.61
N PRO A 645 -9.37 -23.22 7.43
CA PRO A 645 -9.91 -24.54 7.76
C PRO A 645 -10.52 -25.23 6.54
N THR A 646 -11.09 -24.44 5.63
CA THR A 646 -11.67 -24.87 4.36
C THR A 646 -11.28 -23.91 3.25
N THR A 647 -11.64 -24.21 2.01
CA THR A 647 -11.45 -23.29 0.87
C THR A 647 -12.35 -22.07 0.93
N ALA A 648 -13.41 -22.08 1.75
CA ALA A 648 -14.39 -21.01 1.87
C ALA A 648 -14.26 -20.19 3.16
N VAL A 649 -13.52 -20.67 4.17
CA VAL A 649 -13.39 -19.99 5.47
C VAL A 649 -11.94 -19.60 5.69
N ARG A 650 -11.75 -18.32 5.99
CA ARG A 650 -10.47 -17.72 6.40
C ARG A 650 -10.63 -17.06 7.75
N SER A 651 -9.64 -17.22 8.61
CA SER A 651 -9.59 -16.59 9.92
C SER A 651 -8.22 -16.00 10.14
N SER A 652 -8.14 -14.78 10.66
CA SER A 652 -6.89 -14.11 11.02
C SER A 652 -6.94 -13.72 12.49
N LEU A 653 -6.05 -14.31 13.27
CA LEU A 653 -5.81 -13.95 14.67
C LEU A 653 -4.57 -13.06 14.72
N GLN A 654 -4.74 -11.86 15.22
CA GLN A 654 -3.66 -10.88 15.44
C GLN A 654 -3.56 -10.56 16.91
N PHE A 655 -2.35 -10.48 17.40
CA PHE A 655 -2.05 -10.08 18.77
C PHE A 655 -0.92 -9.06 18.76
N SER A 656 -1.14 -7.90 19.36
CA SER A 656 -0.12 -6.89 19.58
C SER A 656 -0.09 -6.48 21.03
N ARG A 657 1.10 -6.47 21.62
CA ARG A 657 1.32 -5.95 22.98
C ARG A 657 2.55 -5.05 22.99
N LEU A 658 2.35 -3.81 23.43
CA LEU A 658 3.41 -2.84 23.69
C LEU A 658 3.41 -2.48 25.18
N THR A 659 4.57 -2.46 25.79
CA THR A 659 4.75 -1.94 27.16
C THR A 659 5.96 -1.03 27.18
N ILE A 660 5.82 0.15 27.77
CA ILE A 660 6.91 1.11 27.99
C ILE A 660 7.05 1.33 29.49
N GLY A 661 8.21 1.00 30.04
CA GLY A 661 8.61 1.32 31.40
C GLY A 661 9.57 2.51 31.39
N ARG A 662 9.52 3.34 32.44
CA ARG A 662 10.50 4.43 32.64
C ARG A 662 11.87 3.85 32.91
N LYS A 663 12.91 4.42 32.36
CA LYS A 663 14.29 3.98 32.61
C LYS A 663 14.77 4.37 34.01
N SER A 664 14.22 5.45 34.58
CA SER A 664 14.62 6.01 35.87
C SER A 664 14.34 5.07 37.06
N ASP A 665 13.15 4.50 37.13
CA ASP A 665 12.67 3.73 38.28
C ASP A 665 12.05 2.36 37.91
N GLY A 666 12.02 2.03 36.58
CA GLY A 666 11.40 0.81 36.08
C GLY A 666 9.87 0.80 36.12
N SER A 667 9.23 1.86 36.61
CA SER A 667 7.78 1.94 36.68
C SER A 667 7.14 1.95 35.31
N ARG A 668 5.97 1.34 35.17
CA ARG A 668 5.24 1.32 33.90
C ARG A 668 4.76 2.72 33.55
N PHE A 669 5.17 3.23 32.36
CA PHE A 669 4.66 4.44 31.77
C PHE A 669 3.37 4.17 31.02
N SER A 670 3.39 3.19 30.12
CA SER A 670 2.21 2.84 29.33
C SER A 670 2.20 1.39 28.89
N SER A 671 1.01 0.87 28.65
CA SER A 671 0.82 -0.44 28.02
C SER A 671 -0.38 -0.43 27.09
N GLU A 672 -0.28 -1.19 25.99
CA GLU A 672 -1.37 -1.44 25.08
C GLU A 672 -1.37 -2.92 24.68
N THR A 673 -2.55 -3.55 24.73
CA THR A 673 -2.72 -4.95 24.34
C THR A 673 -3.94 -5.04 23.42
N ILE A 674 -3.74 -5.55 22.20
CA ILE A 674 -4.78 -5.63 21.16
C ILE A 674 -4.82 -7.04 20.58
N PRO A 675 -5.61 -7.98 21.12
CA PRO A 675 -6.05 -9.16 20.40
C PRO A 675 -7.17 -8.81 19.42
N ARG A 676 -7.06 -9.34 18.20
CA ARG A 676 -8.05 -9.17 17.12
C ARG A 676 -8.28 -10.50 16.41
N LEU A 677 -9.54 -10.85 16.21
CA LEU A 677 -9.99 -11.98 15.42
C LEU A 677 -10.81 -11.45 14.25
N LYS A 678 -10.44 -11.84 13.04
CA LYS A 678 -11.23 -11.63 11.82
C LYS A 678 -11.59 -13.00 11.23
N VAL A 679 -12.85 -13.20 10.94
CA VAL A 679 -13.37 -14.40 10.25
C VAL A 679 -14.08 -13.97 8.99
N GLU A 680 -13.75 -14.59 7.88
CA GLU A 680 -14.37 -14.37 6.57
C GLU A 680 -14.92 -15.71 6.05
N TYR A 681 -16.18 -15.73 5.63
CA TYR A 681 -16.81 -16.86 5.01
C TYR A 681 -17.31 -16.50 3.63
N GLN A 682 -16.69 -17.07 2.61
CA GLN A 682 -17.04 -16.89 1.22
C GLN A 682 -18.15 -17.88 0.85
N ILE A 683 -19.37 -17.39 0.72
CA ILE A 683 -20.54 -18.20 0.37
C ILE A 683 -20.52 -18.56 -1.12
N SER A 684 -20.18 -17.57 -1.94
CA SER A 684 -20.03 -17.68 -3.39
C SER A 684 -19.07 -16.57 -3.88
N PRO A 685 -18.54 -16.58 -5.11
CA PRO A 685 -17.62 -15.55 -5.58
C PRO A 685 -18.07 -14.10 -5.31
N PRO A 686 -19.36 -13.70 -5.49
CA PRO A 686 -19.80 -12.34 -5.19
C PRO A 686 -20.27 -12.12 -3.75
N ILE A 687 -20.42 -13.16 -2.90
CA ILE A 687 -21.05 -13.04 -1.58
C ILE A 687 -20.12 -13.51 -0.48
N PHE A 688 -19.83 -12.64 0.47
CA PHE A 688 -19.13 -13.04 1.69
C PHE A 688 -19.72 -12.41 2.96
N LEU A 689 -19.46 -13.08 4.08
CA LEU A 689 -19.70 -12.60 5.43
C LEU A 689 -18.36 -12.36 6.12
N ARG A 690 -18.26 -11.26 6.85
CA ARG A 690 -17.09 -10.92 7.67
C ARG A 690 -17.52 -10.63 9.10
N LEU A 691 -16.81 -11.20 10.05
CA LEU A 691 -16.89 -10.87 11.47
C LEU A 691 -15.51 -10.41 11.94
N VAL A 692 -15.44 -9.28 12.61
CA VAL A 692 -14.23 -8.79 13.29
C VAL A 692 -14.57 -8.58 14.75
N GLY A 693 -13.77 -9.10 15.64
CA GLY A 693 -13.80 -8.80 17.07
C GLY A 693 -12.41 -8.31 17.49
N GLN A 694 -12.33 -7.18 18.16
CA GLN A 694 -11.09 -6.60 18.66
C GLN A 694 -11.28 -6.11 20.07
N TYR A 695 -10.36 -6.48 20.94
CA TYR A 695 -10.24 -5.87 22.27
C TYR A 695 -9.02 -4.95 22.28
N ALA A 696 -9.14 -3.75 22.83
CA ALA A 696 -8.04 -2.80 22.99
C ALA A 696 -7.96 -2.37 24.46
N ALA A 697 -6.98 -2.89 25.18
CA ALA A 697 -6.66 -2.42 26.52
C ALA A 697 -5.52 -1.44 26.45
N ARG A 698 -5.75 -0.19 26.87
CA ARG A 698 -4.76 0.89 26.91
C ARG A 698 -4.67 1.46 28.30
N SER A 699 -3.46 1.67 28.77
CA SER A 699 -3.19 2.27 30.05
C SER A 699 -1.95 3.16 29.98
N ARG A 700 -2.07 4.39 30.45
CA ARG A 700 -0.96 5.32 30.63
C ARG A 700 -0.99 5.85 32.07
N SER A 701 0.14 5.76 32.73
CA SER A 701 0.32 6.30 34.08
C SER A 701 0.37 7.84 34.07
N PRO A 702 0.07 8.49 35.21
CA PRO A 702 0.28 9.94 35.36
C PRO A 702 1.70 10.35 34.98
N LEU A 703 1.83 11.54 34.37
CA LEU A 703 3.14 12.05 33.93
C LEU A 703 3.99 12.45 35.13
N ARG A 704 5.28 12.14 35.06
CA ARG A 704 6.27 12.48 36.07
C ARG A 704 7.58 12.95 35.43
N ASP A 705 8.29 13.83 36.15
CA ASP A 705 9.66 14.15 35.77
C ASP A 705 10.63 13.02 36.18
N ARG A 706 11.93 13.21 35.94
CA ARG A 706 12.97 12.21 36.30
C ARG A 706 13.11 11.95 37.81
N ASP A 707 12.74 12.92 38.63
CA ASP A 707 12.79 12.85 40.08
C ASP A 707 11.49 12.27 40.67
N GLY A 708 10.50 11.94 39.86
CA GLY A 708 9.21 11.41 40.26
C GLY A 708 8.16 12.47 40.58
N ASN A 709 8.44 13.75 40.37
CA ASN A 709 7.49 14.82 40.64
C ASN A 709 6.37 14.81 39.58
N PRO A 710 5.09 14.99 39.97
CA PRO A 710 3.98 15.08 39.05
C PRO A 710 4.14 16.25 38.08
N ILE A 711 3.83 16.01 36.80
CA ILE A 711 3.85 17.03 35.72
C ILE A 711 2.44 17.59 35.56
N LEU A 712 2.37 18.93 35.47
CA LEU A 712 1.18 19.66 35.07
C LEU A 712 1.37 20.17 33.63
N VAL A 713 0.37 20.00 32.80
CA VAL A 713 0.32 20.53 31.42
C VAL A 713 -0.74 21.63 31.37
N ASN A 714 -0.39 22.84 30.97
CA ASN A 714 -1.26 24.00 31.05
C ASN A 714 -1.87 24.19 32.47
N SER A 715 -1.07 24.01 33.50
CA SER A 715 -1.48 24.07 34.92
C SER A 715 -2.49 22.99 35.37
N VAL A 716 -2.75 21.98 34.55
CA VAL A 716 -3.64 20.84 34.87
C VAL A 716 -2.78 19.62 35.20
N LEU A 717 -3.02 19.01 36.33
CA LEU A 717 -2.34 17.78 36.74
C LEU A 717 -2.75 16.62 35.81
N ASP A 718 -1.77 15.94 35.24
CA ASP A 718 -2.03 14.75 34.43
C ASP A 718 -2.28 13.54 35.35
N THR A 719 -3.46 12.95 35.26
CA THR A 719 -3.91 11.81 36.09
C THR A 719 -3.72 10.47 35.39
N GLY A 720 -3.11 10.46 34.22
CA GLY A 720 -3.05 9.25 33.42
C GLY A 720 -4.33 9.00 32.62
N ASP A 721 -4.36 7.89 31.92
CA ASP A 721 -5.49 7.50 31.08
C ASP A 721 -5.61 5.98 30.98
N THR A 722 -6.85 5.47 30.99
CA THR A 722 -7.13 4.04 30.82
C THR A 722 -8.37 3.89 29.95
N ALA A 723 -8.26 3.11 28.89
CA ALA A 723 -9.35 2.79 27.99
C ALA A 723 -9.32 1.28 27.68
N ASN A 724 -10.41 0.60 27.99
CA ASN A 724 -10.59 -0.81 27.67
C ASN A 724 -11.83 -0.96 26.81
N GLU A 725 -11.63 -1.23 25.54
CA GLU A 725 -12.67 -1.28 24.52
C GLU A 725 -12.75 -2.65 23.87
N PHE A 726 -13.95 -3.20 23.77
CA PHE A 726 -14.26 -4.32 22.91
C PHE A 726 -15.11 -3.84 21.74
N SER A 727 -14.58 -3.94 20.52
CA SER A 727 -15.28 -3.61 19.30
C SER A 727 -15.61 -4.87 18.51
N THR A 728 -16.80 -4.89 17.92
CA THR A 728 -17.22 -5.94 17.01
C THR A 728 -17.89 -5.32 15.78
N ASP A 729 -17.51 -5.85 14.62
CA ASP A 729 -18.08 -5.49 13.32
C ASP A 729 -18.49 -6.72 12.56
N TRP A 730 -19.64 -6.71 11.96
CA TRP A 730 -19.98 -7.67 10.94
C TRP A 730 -20.55 -7.05 9.68
N LEU A 731 -20.21 -7.69 8.57
CA LEU A 731 -20.51 -7.23 7.25
C LEU A 731 -21.03 -8.39 6.42
N PHE A 732 -22.20 -8.19 5.82
CA PHE A 732 -22.64 -8.90 4.63
C PHE A 732 -22.24 -8.08 3.40
N SER A 733 -21.61 -8.74 2.43
CA SER A 733 -21.17 -8.12 1.18
C SER A 733 -21.67 -8.93 -0.01
N TYR A 734 -22.29 -8.25 -0.97
CA TYR A 734 -22.59 -8.75 -2.30
C TYR A 734 -21.93 -7.83 -3.32
N ARG A 735 -20.94 -8.34 -4.05
CA ARG A 735 -20.16 -7.61 -5.04
C ARG A 735 -19.95 -8.44 -6.31
N PRO A 736 -20.92 -8.45 -7.24
CA PRO A 736 -20.83 -9.26 -8.46
C PRO A 736 -19.79 -8.77 -9.46
N VAL A 737 -19.61 -7.44 -9.57
CA VAL A 737 -18.61 -6.78 -10.42
C VAL A 737 -18.12 -5.51 -9.75
N PRO A 738 -16.92 -5.01 -10.10
CA PRO A 738 -16.45 -3.71 -9.60
C PRO A 738 -17.49 -2.59 -9.85
N GLY A 739 -17.74 -1.75 -8.84
CA GLY A 739 -18.70 -0.65 -8.90
C GLY A 739 -20.16 -1.03 -8.59
N THR A 740 -20.53 -2.32 -8.66
CA THR A 740 -21.87 -2.80 -8.22
C THR A 740 -21.75 -3.56 -6.91
N LEU A 741 -22.36 -3.06 -5.86
CA LEU A 741 -22.26 -3.68 -4.53
C LEU A 741 -23.48 -3.40 -3.65
N VAL A 742 -23.71 -4.32 -2.72
CA VAL A 742 -24.62 -4.14 -1.58
C VAL A 742 -23.86 -4.52 -0.33
N TYR A 743 -23.80 -3.60 0.63
CA TYR A 743 -23.23 -3.83 1.95
C TYR A 743 -24.30 -3.62 3.00
N LEU A 744 -24.35 -4.54 3.95
CA LEU A 744 -25.14 -4.40 5.19
C LEU A 744 -24.22 -4.73 6.35
N GLY A 745 -24.16 -3.87 7.33
CA GLY A 745 -23.25 -4.07 8.46
C GLY A 745 -23.81 -3.54 9.77
N TYR A 746 -23.20 -4.04 10.83
CA TYR A 746 -23.45 -3.61 12.20
C TYR A 746 -22.12 -3.55 12.94
N GLY A 747 -21.87 -2.44 13.62
CA GLY A 747 -20.70 -2.24 14.47
C GLY A 747 -21.15 -1.89 15.90
N SER A 748 -20.40 -2.35 16.89
CA SER A 748 -20.63 -2.03 18.29
C SER A 748 -19.31 -1.88 19.05
N THR A 749 -19.25 -0.88 19.93
CA THR A 749 -18.15 -0.66 20.87
C THR A 749 -18.70 -0.78 22.30
N LEU A 750 -18.03 -1.58 23.10
CA LEU A 750 -18.30 -1.76 24.51
C LEU A 750 -17.04 -1.38 25.30
N GLU A 751 -17.21 -0.69 26.42
CA GLU A 751 -16.14 -0.29 27.31
C GLU A 751 -16.29 -0.95 28.67
N GLU A 752 -15.16 -1.19 29.35
CA GLU A 752 -15.12 -1.70 30.71
C GLU A 752 -14.05 -0.99 31.56
N PRO A 753 -14.26 -0.90 32.90
CA PRO A 753 -13.31 -0.22 33.80
C PRO A 753 -11.99 -0.98 33.97
N ARG A 754 -12.00 -2.32 33.85
CA ARG A 754 -10.86 -3.20 34.12
C ARG A 754 -10.59 -4.10 32.94
N GLU A 755 -9.33 -4.14 32.51
CA GLU A 755 -8.89 -4.91 31.35
C GLU A 755 -9.22 -6.41 31.44
N PHE A 756 -9.76 -6.99 30.39
CA PHE A 756 -10.05 -8.42 30.18
C PHE A 756 -10.94 -9.07 31.26
N LYS A 757 -11.83 -8.33 31.89
CA LYS A 757 -12.79 -8.90 32.85
C LYS A 757 -14.08 -9.36 32.19
N PHE A 758 -14.51 -8.67 31.14
CA PHE A 758 -15.73 -8.97 30.34
C PHE A 758 -17.05 -9.00 31.15
N GLN A 759 -16.99 -8.65 32.45
CA GLN A 759 -18.14 -8.70 33.35
C GLN A 759 -18.92 -7.38 33.40
N ASP A 760 -18.22 -6.26 33.21
CA ASP A 760 -18.75 -4.91 33.33
C ASP A 760 -18.82 -4.17 31.98
N LEU A 761 -18.85 -4.92 30.87
CA LEU A 761 -18.93 -4.35 29.51
C LEU A 761 -20.19 -3.54 29.34
N ARG A 762 -20.04 -2.25 29.04
CA ARG A 762 -21.13 -1.32 28.75
C ARG A 762 -21.02 -0.86 27.31
N ARG A 763 -22.12 -0.99 26.56
CA ARG A 763 -22.16 -0.50 25.19
C ARG A 763 -22.14 1.02 25.18
N THR A 764 -21.11 1.60 24.54
CA THR A 764 -20.90 3.05 24.42
C THR A 764 -21.23 3.56 23.03
N ARG A 765 -21.17 2.68 22.03
CA ARG A 765 -21.53 3.01 20.65
C ARG A 765 -22.01 1.78 19.92
N ASP A 766 -23.02 1.95 19.08
CA ASP A 766 -23.40 0.94 18.10
C ASP A 766 -24.12 1.59 16.89
N GLY A 767 -24.12 0.89 15.78
CA GLY A 767 -24.75 1.40 14.57
C GLY A 767 -24.93 0.35 13.49
N PHE A 768 -25.96 0.55 12.71
CA PHE A 768 -26.21 -0.17 11.47
C PHE A 768 -25.82 0.71 10.29
N PHE A 769 -25.31 0.10 9.24
CA PHE A 769 -25.14 0.79 7.98
C PHE A 769 -25.58 -0.10 6.81
N GLY A 770 -26.06 0.56 5.77
CA GLY A 770 -26.36 -0.05 4.48
C GLY A 770 -25.81 0.81 3.37
N LYS A 771 -25.31 0.18 2.34
CA LYS A 771 -24.80 0.83 1.13
C LYS A 771 -25.24 0.03 -0.08
N ILE A 772 -25.74 0.74 -1.09
CA ILE A 772 -26.05 0.20 -2.41
C ILE A 772 -25.38 1.07 -3.45
N SER A 773 -24.66 0.46 -4.35
CA SER A 773 -24.04 1.10 -5.51
C SER A 773 -24.30 0.24 -6.73
N TYR A 774 -24.60 0.86 -7.87
CA TYR A 774 -24.84 0.13 -9.12
C TYR A 774 -24.10 0.81 -10.27
N LEU A 775 -23.29 0.04 -10.98
CA LEU A 775 -22.53 0.52 -12.12
C LEU A 775 -23.32 0.35 -13.42
N PHE A 776 -23.73 1.46 -14.00
CA PHE A 776 -24.25 1.52 -15.37
C PHE A 776 -23.08 1.70 -16.35
N ARG A 777 -23.03 0.85 -17.35
CA ARG A 777 -22.04 0.93 -18.46
C ARG A 777 -22.77 1.09 -19.78
N LEU A 778 -22.38 2.12 -20.55
CA LEU A 778 -22.90 2.38 -21.90
C LEU A 778 -21.86 2.03 -22.96
#